data_d7377d9e2cc04fe5f380a80865f8793c
#
_entry.id   d7377d9e2cc04fe5f380a80865f8793c
#
_cell.length_a   1.000
_cell.length_b   1.000
_cell.length_c   1.000
_cell.angle_alpha   90.00
_cell.angle_beta   90.00
_cell.angle_gamma   90.00
#
_symmetry.space_group_name_H-M   'P 1'
#
loop_
_entity.id
_entity.type
_entity.pdbx_description
1 polymer ?
#
loop_
_entity_poly.entity_id
_entity_poly.type
_entity_poly.pdbx_seq_one_letter_code
_entity_poly.pdbx_strand_id
1 'polypeptide(L)'
;MDAFLVETLLLLGTAVVMVVAFQRLNIPPSLGYLFAGVVLGPHTAGPVIDPAPLRLLAEFGIVFLLFTTGLNFSLSRVYALRHLVLGLGTAQVLLTTAAIGLVGWLAGLPAVAAVIVGAVFAQSSTTIIVRQLTEQGEENSRHGRLGTAMSVFQDVTAVPFVVIIPVLGGAAGAGALAGALGLTLARAVLALALVFFGGRWLLRPLFHLVSAQRSIELFSLTVLLVSLLAAWISHRLDMSMAFGAFLAGMVLGDTEFRHQVEAAIRPFRDVLIGLFFVGIGMLIEPAQLPRLWHWALLGCAVLLSTKALLVAWIVRRAGLDALTAWRTGLLLAVGGEFGFVLLAIALGDGSLAAPAGQVVLASVLFSMIAAPFLIRYNHALARRFVSAAPLPQGIPPRVDARAAEGFRDHVVICGYGRIGQSVAHFLEAEGIPFVALDLDAARVREAHRAGEPVYYGDGAEAAVLDAVGLEQARLVVVSHADLAAAQRLLEHVRRRRPGLPVMVRARDEAPAEALRAAGATEVVPETLEAGMMIASQALLLLEVPLRRIVRRMREQRGERYRLLREFFPGEDGIGDGRWPRQGDRLHGVLLDADSAVVGRTLGECALEGVAVTALVRQGERRLSPPPQTRLEVGDVIVLFGGDPEIERAERLLR
;
A
#
# COMPACT_ATOMS: atom_id res chain seq x y z
N MET A 1 -45.57 8.21 -10.44
CA MET A 1 -44.51 7.24 -10.79
C MET A 1 -43.47 7.89 -11.69
N ASP A 2 -43.88 8.65 -12.70
CA ASP A 2 -42.95 9.28 -13.65
C ASP A 2 -42.03 10.35 -13.00
N ALA A 3 -42.58 11.17 -12.09
CA ALA A 3 -41.78 12.18 -11.39
C ALA A 3 -40.62 11.55 -10.55
N PHE A 4 -40.93 10.51 -9.78
CA PHE A 4 -39.93 9.80 -8.96
C PHE A 4 -38.84 9.13 -9.83
N LEU A 5 -39.25 8.54 -10.97
CA LEU A 5 -38.28 7.95 -11.90
C LEU A 5 -37.36 9.03 -12.51
N VAL A 6 -37.94 10.17 -12.93
CA VAL A 6 -37.17 11.30 -13.47
C VAL A 6 -36.19 11.84 -12.43
N GLU A 7 -36.63 12.05 -11.20
CA GLU A 7 -35.76 12.48 -10.09
C GLU A 7 -34.61 11.49 -9.83
N THR A 8 -34.90 10.20 -9.82
CA THR A 8 -33.90 9.14 -9.66
C THR A 8 -32.89 9.14 -10.82
N LEU A 9 -33.35 9.27 -12.06
CA LEU A 9 -32.46 9.36 -13.22
C LEU A 9 -31.60 10.61 -13.22
N LEU A 10 -32.16 11.76 -12.82
CA LEU A 10 -31.41 13.01 -12.65
C LEU A 10 -30.34 12.86 -11.58
N LEU A 11 -30.67 12.25 -10.44
CA LEU A 11 -29.74 11.97 -9.34
C LEU A 11 -28.58 11.11 -9.82
N LEU A 12 -28.88 9.95 -10.40
CA LEU A 12 -27.87 9.02 -10.86
C LEU A 12 -27.02 9.62 -12.00
N GLY A 13 -27.66 10.28 -12.97
CA GLY A 13 -26.96 10.92 -14.08
C GLY A 13 -26.01 12.02 -13.62
N THR A 14 -26.48 12.91 -12.74
CA THR A 14 -25.65 13.98 -12.18
C THR A 14 -24.50 13.43 -11.33
N ALA A 15 -24.78 12.42 -10.49
CA ALA A 15 -23.77 11.76 -9.69
C ALA A 15 -22.67 11.12 -10.56
N VAL A 16 -23.05 10.38 -11.61
CA VAL A 16 -22.09 9.76 -12.55
C VAL A 16 -21.23 10.83 -13.23
N VAL A 17 -21.84 11.89 -13.77
CA VAL A 17 -21.10 12.97 -14.44
C VAL A 17 -20.10 13.63 -13.50
N MET A 18 -20.56 14.00 -12.29
CA MET A 18 -19.71 14.64 -11.30
C MET A 18 -18.57 13.74 -10.81
N VAL A 19 -18.86 12.48 -10.51
CA VAL A 19 -17.83 11.52 -10.10
C VAL A 19 -16.78 11.31 -11.18
N VAL A 20 -17.19 11.15 -12.45
CA VAL A 20 -16.27 11.01 -13.59
C VAL A 20 -15.40 12.26 -13.76
N ALA A 21 -16.01 13.45 -13.66
CA ALA A 21 -15.28 14.72 -13.77
C ALA A 21 -14.22 14.85 -12.66
N PHE A 22 -14.59 14.57 -11.41
CA PHE A 22 -13.69 14.63 -10.27
C PHE A 22 -12.58 13.58 -10.32
N GLN A 23 -12.89 12.36 -10.77
CA GLN A 23 -11.88 11.32 -10.96
C GLN A 23 -10.83 11.71 -12.02
N ARG A 24 -11.24 12.38 -13.12
CA ARG A 24 -10.29 12.91 -14.13
C ARG A 24 -9.35 13.97 -13.58
N LEU A 25 -9.80 14.71 -12.54
CA LEU A 25 -8.99 15.70 -11.83
C LEU A 25 -8.19 15.11 -10.66
N ASN A 26 -8.16 13.76 -10.51
CA ASN A 26 -7.56 13.05 -9.37
C ASN A 26 -8.15 13.44 -8.00
N ILE A 27 -9.41 13.87 -7.97
CA ILE A 27 -10.16 14.20 -6.76
C ILE A 27 -10.98 12.97 -6.33
N PRO A 28 -11.14 12.71 -5.02
CA PRO A 28 -11.91 11.58 -4.53
C PRO A 28 -13.36 11.54 -5.02
N PRO A 29 -13.92 10.35 -5.36
CA PRO A 29 -15.31 10.21 -5.80
C PRO A 29 -16.33 10.75 -4.81
N SER A 30 -16.07 10.67 -3.49
CA SER A 30 -16.94 11.19 -2.44
C SER A 30 -17.25 12.69 -2.60
N LEU A 31 -16.28 13.48 -3.05
CA LEU A 31 -16.49 14.90 -3.36
C LEU A 31 -17.36 15.06 -4.61
N GLY A 32 -17.26 14.19 -5.60
CA GLY A 32 -18.14 14.21 -6.77
C GLY A 32 -19.62 14.00 -6.39
N TYR A 33 -19.89 13.02 -5.52
CA TYR A 33 -21.24 12.81 -4.97
C TYR A 33 -21.74 14.02 -4.16
N LEU A 34 -20.88 14.60 -3.33
CA LEU A 34 -21.22 15.78 -2.55
C LEU A 34 -21.59 16.97 -3.47
N PHE A 35 -20.80 17.22 -4.52
CA PHE A 35 -21.11 18.27 -5.49
C PHE A 35 -22.39 17.98 -6.28
N ALA A 36 -22.70 16.72 -6.62
CA ALA A 36 -23.98 16.36 -7.20
C ALA A 36 -25.14 16.75 -6.27
N GLY A 37 -24.97 16.53 -4.96
CA GLY A 37 -25.94 16.98 -3.95
C GLY A 37 -26.12 18.49 -3.89
N VAL A 38 -25.03 19.25 -3.99
CA VAL A 38 -25.11 20.72 -4.06
C VAL A 38 -25.93 21.16 -5.27
N VAL A 39 -25.69 20.57 -6.44
CA VAL A 39 -26.40 20.93 -7.69
C VAL A 39 -27.88 20.57 -7.64
N LEU A 40 -28.24 19.42 -7.06
CA LEU A 40 -29.61 18.91 -7.00
C LEU A 40 -30.37 19.31 -5.73
N GLY A 41 -29.70 20.01 -4.82
CA GLY A 41 -30.26 20.39 -3.52
C GLY A 41 -31.28 21.53 -3.60
N PRO A 42 -32.11 21.69 -2.55
CA PRO A 42 -33.20 22.70 -2.51
C PRO A 42 -32.69 24.15 -2.49
N HIS A 43 -31.38 24.35 -2.34
CA HIS A 43 -30.78 25.68 -2.23
C HIS A 43 -30.11 26.17 -3.52
N THR A 44 -30.31 25.46 -4.65
CA THR A 44 -29.79 25.81 -5.97
C THR A 44 -30.91 26.14 -6.97
N ALA A 45 -30.59 26.77 -8.08
CA ALA A 45 -31.52 27.03 -9.18
C ALA A 45 -31.68 25.82 -10.13
N GLY A 46 -31.08 24.66 -9.79
CA GLY A 46 -31.13 23.42 -10.56
C GLY A 46 -32.45 22.64 -10.36
N PRO A 47 -32.58 21.49 -10.98
CA PRO A 47 -33.69 20.59 -10.74
C PRO A 47 -33.66 20.12 -9.28
N VAL A 48 -34.61 20.61 -8.48
CA VAL A 48 -34.69 20.30 -7.04
C VAL A 48 -35.33 18.92 -6.87
N ILE A 49 -34.63 18.05 -6.16
CA ILE A 49 -35.13 16.73 -5.75
C ILE A 49 -35.61 16.84 -4.30
N ASP A 50 -36.76 16.20 -3.98
CA ASP A 50 -37.24 16.15 -2.59
C ASP A 50 -36.21 15.45 -1.71
N PRO A 51 -35.68 16.15 -0.68
CA PRO A 51 -34.67 15.55 0.22
C PRO A 51 -35.25 14.49 1.16
N ALA A 52 -36.56 14.38 1.32
CA ALA A 52 -37.16 13.47 2.32
C ALA A 52 -36.90 11.98 2.03
N PRO A 53 -37.11 11.47 0.81
CA PRO A 53 -36.76 10.07 0.49
C PRO A 53 -35.25 9.80 0.56
N LEU A 54 -34.42 10.79 0.20
CA LEU A 54 -32.98 10.67 0.22
C LEU A 54 -32.40 10.62 1.64
N ARG A 55 -33.03 11.26 2.62
CA ARG A 55 -32.59 11.20 4.01
C ARG A 55 -32.57 9.77 4.56
N LEU A 56 -33.63 9.00 4.28
CA LEU A 56 -33.69 7.58 4.70
C LEU A 56 -32.58 6.75 4.04
N LEU A 57 -32.33 6.96 2.73
CA LEU A 57 -31.25 6.26 2.02
C LEU A 57 -29.88 6.72 2.52
N ALA A 58 -29.71 8.00 2.84
CA ALA A 58 -28.49 8.53 3.43
C ALA A 58 -28.21 7.94 4.82
N GLU A 59 -29.26 7.76 5.66
CA GLU A 59 -29.14 7.10 6.96
C GLU A 59 -28.67 5.65 6.81
N PHE A 60 -29.21 4.90 5.83
CA PHE A 60 -28.68 3.57 5.52
C PHE A 60 -27.23 3.63 5.03
N GLY A 61 -26.84 4.68 4.29
CA GLY A 61 -25.45 4.89 3.91
C GLY A 61 -24.52 4.97 5.12
N ILE A 62 -24.91 5.72 6.15
CA ILE A 62 -24.17 5.80 7.43
C ILE A 62 -24.14 4.42 8.12
N VAL A 63 -25.27 3.70 8.14
CA VAL A 63 -25.36 2.36 8.74
C VAL A 63 -24.35 1.41 8.10
N PHE A 64 -24.30 1.35 6.76
CA PHE A 64 -23.37 0.47 6.05
C PHE A 64 -21.93 0.95 6.08
N LEU A 65 -21.69 2.24 6.14
CA LEU A 65 -20.35 2.80 6.37
C LEU A 65 -19.80 2.31 7.72
N LEU A 66 -20.57 2.46 8.79
CA LEU A 66 -20.14 2.05 10.12
C LEU A 66 -20.13 0.53 10.31
N PHE A 67 -21.02 -0.21 9.66
CA PHE A 67 -20.94 -1.67 9.59
C PHE A 67 -19.61 -2.13 9.00
N THR A 68 -19.20 -1.55 7.87
CA THR A 68 -17.93 -1.90 7.22
C THR A 68 -16.72 -1.48 8.05
N THR A 69 -16.80 -0.34 8.74
CA THR A 69 -15.77 0.10 9.68
C THR A 69 -15.64 -0.91 10.82
N GLY A 70 -16.78 -1.37 11.37
CA GLY A 70 -16.81 -2.45 12.36
C GLY A 70 -16.21 -3.76 11.84
N LEU A 71 -16.56 -4.16 10.62
CA LEU A 71 -16.04 -5.37 9.97
C LEU A 71 -14.51 -5.34 9.80
N ASN A 72 -13.95 -4.17 9.56
CA ASN A 72 -12.52 -3.96 9.41
C ASN A 72 -11.80 -3.77 10.74
N PHE A 73 -12.57 -3.56 11.84
CA PHE A 73 -12.04 -3.42 13.17
C PHE A 73 -11.68 -4.79 13.74
N SER A 74 -10.38 -5.07 13.85
CA SER A 74 -9.87 -6.29 14.48
C SER A 74 -9.21 -5.96 15.81
N LEU A 75 -9.77 -6.47 16.90
CA LEU A 75 -9.21 -6.32 18.26
C LEU A 75 -7.76 -6.83 18.35
N SER A 76 -7.43 -7.89 17.63
CA SER A 76 -6.07 -8.44 17.57
C SER A 76 -5.07 -7.48 16.92
N ARG A 77 -5.46 -6.75 15.86
CA ARG A 77 -4.60 -5.73 15.21
C ARG A 77 -4.41 -4.51 16.12
N VAL A 78 -5.48 -4.06 16.79
CA VAL A 78 -5.41 -2.96 17.75
C VAL A 78 -4.50 -3.33 18.92
N TYR A 79 -4.59 -4.56 19.42
CA TYR A 79 -3.73 -5.06 20.49
C TYR A 79 -2.25 -5.16 20.04
N ALA A 80 -1.99 -5.60 18.83
CA ALA A 80 -0.62 -5.67 18.28
C ALA A 80 0.03 -4.28 18.11
N LEU A 81 -0.78 -3.25 17.79
CA LEU A 81 -0.33 -1.87 17.60
C LEU A 81 -0.60 -0.96 18.78
N ARG A 82 -1.03 -1.51 19.93
CA ARG A 82 -1.55 -0.77 21.11
C ARG A 82 -0.66 0.38 21.58
N HIS A 83 0.65 0.19 21.62
CA HIS A 83 1.58 1.22 22.12
C HIS A 83 1.70 2.43 21.19
N LEU A 84 1.62 2.23 19.88
CA LEU A 84 1.72 3.30 18.88
C LEU A 84 0.36 3.91 18.55
N VAL A 85 -0.68 3.06 18.36
CA VAL A 85 -1.98 3.49 17.85
C VAL A 85 -2.89 3.98 18.96
N LEU A 86 -3.02 3.22 20.08
CA LEU A 86 -3.86 3.65 21.22
C LEU A 86 -3.29 4.89 21.88
N GLY A 87 -1.95 4.97 22.05
CA GLY A 87 -1.34 6.14 22.69
C GLY A 87 -1.40 7.38 21.80
N LEU A 88 -0.84 7.29 20.58
CA LEU A 88 -0.74 8.44 19.67
C LEU A 88 -2.10 8.84 19.08
N GLY A 89 -2.93 7.86 18.69
CA GLY A 89 -4.26 8.10 18.13
C GLY A 89 -5.21 8.73 19.15
N THR A 90 -5.27 8.19 20.38
CA THR A 90 -6.10 8.75 21.45
C THR A 90 -5.65 10.16 21.81
N ALA A 91 -4.34 10.38 21.98
CA ALA A 91 -3.79 11.70 22.25
C ALA A 91 -4.14 12.69 21.14
N GLN A 92 -4.03 12.28 19.88
CA GLN A 92 -4.37 13.13 18.73
C GLN A 92 -5.86 13.50 18.74
N VAL A 93 -6.77 12.53 18.88
CA VAL A 93 -8.22 12.79 18.86
C VAL A 93 -8.62 13.72 20.02
N LEU A 94 -8.20 13.39 21.25
CA LEU A 94 -8.56 14.20 22.43
C LEU A 94 -7.95 15.60 22.38
N LEU A 95 -6.67 15.73 22.06
CA LEU A 95 -6.00 17.04 22.02
C LEU A 95 -6.52 17.89 20.87
N THR A 96 -6.81 17.31 19.71
CA THR A 96 -7.40 18.04 18.58
C THR A 96 -8.81 18.51 18.93
N THR A 97 -9.64 17.62 19.50
CA THR A 97 -11.00 18.00 19.94
C THR A 97 -10.96 19.13 20.97
N ALA A 98 -10.06 19.03 21.96
CA ALA A 98 -9.91 20.04 22.98
C ALA A 98 -9.37 21.38 22.43
N ALA A 99 -8.32 21.34 21.59
CA ALA A 99 -7.70 22.55 21.06
C ALA A 99 -8.62 23.30 20.11
N ILE A 100 -9.27 22.60 19.17
CA ILE A 100 -10.22 23.21 18.23
C ILE A 100 -11.50 23.62 18.96
N GLY A 101 -11.97 22.79 19.92
CA GLY A 101 -13.09 23.16 20.78
C GLY A 101 -12.83 24.44 21.57
N LEU A 102 -11.62 24.58 22.14
CA LEU A 102 -11.22 25.81 22.83
C LEU A 102 -11.21 27.02 21.89
N VAL A 103 -10.68 26.88 20.68
CA VAL A 103 -10.69 27.95 19.66
C VAL A 103 -12.14 28.33 19.30
N GLY A 104 -13.02 27.36 19.10
CA GLY A 104 -14.45 27.59 18.82
C GLY A 104 -15.17 28.28 19.98
N TRP A 105 -14.90 27.85 21.22
CA TRP A 105 -15.47 28.47 22.41
C TRP A 105 -15.01 29.92 22.59
N LEU A 106 -13.73 30.20 22.41
CA LEU A 106 -13.18 31.57 22.41
C LEU A 106 -13.72 32.41 21.28
N ALA A 107 -14.09 31.81 20.16
CA ALA A 107 -14.78 32.49 19.03
C ALA A 107 -16.28 32.70 19.28
N GLY A 108 -16.81 32.34 20.47
CA GLY A 108 -18.21 32.58 20.89
C GLY A 108 -19.17 31.43 20.64
N LEU A 109 -18.71 30.22 20.25
CA LEU A 109 -19.58 29.07 20.17
C LEU A 109 -19.98 28.58 21.57
N PRO A 110 -21.22 28.08 21.77
CA PRO A 110 -21.60 27.37 22.96
C PRO A 110 -20.63 26.17 23.22
N ALA A 111 -20.36 25.86 24.49
CA ALA A 111 -19.37 24.84 24.85
C ALA A 111 -19.64 23.48 24.18
N VAL A 112 -20.91 23.06 24.11
CA VAL A 112 -21.32 21.81 23.43
C VAL A 112 -20.99 21.88 21.93
N ALA A 113 -21.41 22.95 21.25
CA ALA A 113 -21.13 23.15 19.84
C ALA A 113 -19.61 23.19 19.55
N ALA A 114 -18.83 23.83 20.42
CA ALA A 114 -17.38 23.92 20.32
C ALA A 114 -16.72 22.53 20.42
N VAL A 115 -17.14 21.68 21.35
CA VAL A 115 -16.66 20.29 21.47
C VAL A 115 -17.02 19.48 20.22
N ILE A 116 -18.24 19.64 19.69
CA ILE A 116 -18.69 18.95 18.48
C ILE A 116 -17.82 19.36 17.27
N VAL A 117 -17.57 20.66 17.09
CA VAL A 117 -16.67 21.15 16.02
C VAL A 117 -15.26 20.55 16.18
N GLY A 118 -14.76 20.47 17.41
CA GLY A 118 -13.50 19.82 17.72
C GLY A 118 -13.48 18.35 17.32
N ALA A 119 -14.55 17.61 17.65
CA ALA A 119 -14.69 16.18 17.29
C ALA A 119 -14.78 15.97 15.77
N VAL A 120 -15.54 16.83 15.06
CA VAL A 120 -15.64 16.82 13.58
C VAL A 120 -14.25 17.04 12.95
N PHE A 121 -13.51 18.02 13.42
CA PHE A 121 -12.19 18.37 12.89
C PHE A 121 -11.11 17.36 13.31
N ALA A 122 -11.31 16.58 14.35
CA ALA A 122 -10.37 15.53 14.75
C ALA A 122 -10.29 14.37 13.75
N GLN A 123 -11.32 14.16 12.92
CA GLN A 123 -11.37 13.10 11.92
C GLN A 123 -10.53 13.45 10.68
N SER A 124 -9.88 12.44 10.07
CA SER A 124 -9.14 12.57 8.80
C SER A 124 -9.64 11.52 7.80
N SER A 125 -9.56 11.84 6.50
CA SER A 125 -9.99 10.89 5.46
C SER A 125 -8.96 9.79 5.24
N THR A 126 -9.23 8.61 5.75
CA THR A 126 -8.43 7.40 5.54
C THR A 126 -8.33 7.07 4.05
N THR A 127 -9.43 7.22 3.31
CA THR A 127 -9.51 6.91 1.88
C THR A 127 -8.54 7.79 1.06
N ILE A 128 -8.51 9.10 1.31
CA ILE A 128 -7.60 10.02 0.60
C ILE A 128 -6.15 9.72 0.97
N ILE A 129 -5.87 9.51 2.27
CA ILE A 129 -4.52 9.25 2.78
C ILE A 129 -3.94 7.99 2.15
N VAL A 130 -4.66 6.88 2.24
CA VAL A 130 -4.20 5.59 1.71
C VAL A 130 -4.00 5.67 0.19
N ARG A 131 -4.98 6.22 -0.54
CA ARG A 131 -4.87 6.38 -2.00
C ARG A 131 -3.64 7.19 -2.40
N GLN A 132 -3.40 8.34 -1.77
CA GLN A 132 -2.25 9.19 -2.09
C GLN A 132 -0.92 8.55 -1.73
N LEU A 133 -0.84 7.79 -0.63
CA LEU A 133 0.34 7.02 -0.27
C LEU A 133 0.62 5.90 -1.27
N THR A 134 -0.44 5.20 -1.75
CA THR A 134 -0.33 4.16 -2.78
C THR A 134 0.19 4.74 -4.10
N GLU A 135 -0.39 5.85 -4.56
CA GLU A 135 0.04 6.54 -5.77
C GLU A 135 1.51 7.00 -5.71
N GLN A 136 2.01 7.32 -4.51
CA GLN A 136 3.41 7.73 -4.27
C GLN A 136 4.35 6.56 -3.92
N GLY A 137 3.84 5.34 -3.73
CA GLY A 137 4.62 4.19 -3.26
C GLY A 137 5.15 4.31 -1.82
N GLU A 138 4.53 5.19 -1.01
CA GLU A 138 4.96 5.52 0.35
C GLU A 138 4.16 4.82 1.47
N GLU A 139 3.29 3.85 1.15
CA GLU A 139 2.47 3.11 2.13
C GLU A 139 3.31 2.47 3.25
N ASN A 140 4.46 1.92 2.89
CA ASN A 140 5.36 1.23 3.80
C ASN A 140 6.39 2.16 4.47
N SER A 141 6.39 3.45 4.15
CA SER A 141 7.24 4.44 4.80
C SER A 141 6.84 4.61 6.28
N ARG A 142 7.74 5.14 7.11
CA ARG A 142 7.43 5.36 8.55
C ARG A 142 6.21 6.25 8.75
N HIS A 143 6.18 7.40 8.06
CA HIS A 143 5.05 8.34 8.15
C HIS A 143 3.78 7.77 7.52
N GLY A 144 3.88 6.98 6.42
CA GLY A 144 2.75 6.32 5.78
C GLY A 144 2.07 5.32 6.70
N ARG A 145 2.84 4.43 7.33
CA ARG A 145 2.31 3.45 8.31
C ARG A 145 1.69 4.11 9.53
N LEU A 146 2.33 5.17 10.07
CA LEU A 146 1.79 5.92 11.20
C LEU A 146 0.52 6.67 10.82
N GLY A 147 0.52 7.39 9.70
CA GLY A 147 -0.63 8.14 9.20
C GLY A 147 -1.83 7.23 8.95
N THR A 148 -1.64 6.10 8.25
CA THR A 148 -2.69 5.12 8.00
C THR A 148 -3.21 4.51 9.31
N ALA A 149 -2.31 4.12 10.22
CA ALA A 149 -2.73 3.52 11.49
C ALA A 149 -3.52 4.50 12.37
N MET A 150 -3.09 5.77 12.43
CA MET A 150 -3.79 6.81 13.20
C MET A 150 -5.13 7.20 12.54
N SER A 151 -5.23 7.25 11.21
CA SER A 151 -6.49 7.56 10.53
C SER A 151 -7.52 6.44 10.71
N VAL A 152 -7.11 5.18 10.60
CA VAL A 152 -7.99 4.03 10.89
C VAL A 152 -8.45 4.04 12.36
N PHE A 153 -7.60 4.46 13.29
CA PHE A 153 -8.00 4.62 14.69
C PHE A 153 -9.03 5.76 14.86
N GLN A 154 -8.90 6.84 14.12
CA GLN A 154 -9.90 7.92 14.12
C GLN A 154 -11.27 7.42 13.64
N ASP A 155 -11.32 6.59 12.58
CA ASP A 155 -12.57 5.98 12.10
C ASP A 155 -13.29 5.22 13.22
N VAL A 156 -12.53 4.51 14.07
CA VAL A 156 -13.09 3.82 15.26
C VAL A 156 -13.55 4.80 16.32
N THR A 157 -12.79 5.88 16.57
CA THR A 157 -13.16 6.88 17.58
C THR A 157 -14.33 7.77 17.16
N ALA A 158 -14.69 7.77 15.87
CA ALA A 158 -15.95 8.39 15.43
C ALA A 158 -17.17 7.74 16.08
N VAL A 159 -17.13 6.45 16.39
CA VAL A 159 -18.26 5.70 16.97
C VAL A 159 -18.67 6.21 18.35
N PRO A 160 -17.75 6.39 19.34
CA PRO A 160 -18.09 7.08 20.59
C PRO A 160 -18.70 8.46 20.38
N PHE A 161 -18.21 9.26 19.43
CA PHE A 161 -18.78 10.58 19.14
C PHE A 161 -20.21 10.49 18.58
N VAL A 162 -20.51 9.51 17.71
CA VAL A 162 -21.87 9.25 17.21
C VAL A 162 -22.86 8.97 18.34
N VAL A 163 -22.39 8.39 19.46
CA VAL A 163 -23.20 8.09 20.64
C VAL A 163 -23.30 9.30 21.59
N ILE A 164 -22.22 10.05 21.72
CA ILE A 164 -22.11 11.14 22.72
C ILE A 164 -22.76 12.44 22.22
N ILE A 165 -22.65 12.78 20.94
CA ILE A 165 -23.14 14.04 20.39
C ILE A 165 -24.63 14.29 20.67
N PRO A 166 -25.56 13.34 20.42
CA PRO A 166 -26.97 13.55 20.71
C PRO A 166 -27.25 13.81 22.18
N VAL A 167 -26.46 13.18 23.08
CA VAL A 167 -26.60 13.36 24.53
C VAL A 167 -26.14 14.76 24.97
N LEU A 168 -25.09 15.28 24.34
CA LEU A 168 -24.59 16.62 24.65
C LEU A 168 -25.60 17.70 24.28
N GLY A 169 -26.35 17.52 23.19
CA GLY A 169 -27.38 18.47 22.73
C GLY A 169 -28.64 18.51 23.62
N GLY A 170 -28.99 17.39 24.26
CA GLY A 170 -30.26 17.25 24.99
C GLY A 170 -30.18 17.62 26.49
N ALA A 171 -29.01 17.84 27.08
CA ALA A 171 -28.84 17.97 28.50
C ALA A 171 -28.82 19.43 29.00
N ALA A 172 -29.76 19.78 29.87
CA ALA A 172 -29.82 21.08 30.56
C ALA A 172 -29.10 21.01 31.91
N GLY A 173 -27.80 21.35 31.92
CA GLY A 173 -26.98 21.46 33.13
C GLY A 173 -26.03 20.29 33.41
N ALA A 174 -24.97 20.53 34.18
CA ALA A 174 -23.86 19.58 34.37
C ALA A 174 -24.29 18.28 35.07
N GLY A 175 -25.20 18.33 36.03
CA GLY A 175 -25.71 17.14 36.73
C GLY A 175 -26.57 16.25 35.82
N ALA A 176 -27.46 16.88 35.02
CA ALA A 176 -28.28 16.17 34.04
C ALA A 176 -27.39 15.54 32.93
N LEU A 177 -26.35 16.24 32.51
CA LEU A 177 -25.38 15.74 31.55
C LEU A 177 -24.63 14.50 32.07
N ALA A 178 -24.14 14.53 33.33
CA ALA A 178 -23.46 13.39 33.92
C ALA A 178 -24.35 12.16 34.01
N GLY A 179 -25.64 12.36 34.45
CA GLY A 179 -26.63 11.30 34.50
C GLY A 179 -26.96 10.72 33.11
N ALA A 180 -27.19 11.59 32.12
CA ALA A 180 -27.47 11.19 30.74
C ALA A 180 -26.29 10.43 30.11
N LEU A 181 -25.05 10.89 30.29
CA LEU A 181 -23.85 10.20 29.82
C LEU A 181 -23.68 8.83 30.49
N GLY A 182 -23.92 8.75 31.83
CA GLY A 182 -23.87 7.48 32.56
C GLY A 182 -24.89 6.46 32.04
N LEU A 183 -26.14 6.91 31.82
CA LEU A 183 -27.20 6.06 31.27
C LEU A 183 -26.87 5.60 29.83
N THR A 184 -26.37 6.53 28.99
CA THR A 184 -25.99 6.22 27.63
C THR A 184 -24.83 5.24 27.59
N LEU A 185 -23.83 5.40 28.44
CA LEU A 185 -22.72 4.45 28.57
C LEU A 185 -23.22 3.06 29.02
N ALA A 186 -24.15 3.00 29.99
CA ALA A 186 -24.75 1.73 30.40
C ALA A 186 -25.53 1.06 29.26
N ARG A 187 -26.28 1.82 28.46
CA ARG A 187 -26.98 1.33 27.28
C ARG A 187 -26.00 0.86 26.19
N ALA A 188 -24.90 1.60 25.98
CA ALA A 188 -23.87 1.22 25.03
C ALA A 188 -23.18 -0.10 25.41
N VAL A 189 -22.86 -0.26 26.71
CA VAL A 189 -22.30 -1.52 27.23
C VAL A 189 -23.31 -2.66 27.09
N LEU A 190 -24.61 -2.41 27.39
CA LEU A 190 -25.67 -3.40 27.21
C LEU A 190 -25.82 -3.80 25.74
N ALA A 191 -25.87 -2.84 24.82
CA ALA A 191 -25.94 -3.11 23.37
C ALA A 191 -24.71 -3.89 22.89
N LEU A 192 -23.51 -3.51 23.34
CA LEU A 192 -22.28 -4.24 23.05
C LEU A 192 -22.36 -5.68 23.56
N ALA A 193 -22.80 -5.89 24.79
CA ALA A 193 -22.96 -7.22 25.38
C ALA A 193 -23.98 -8.06 24.60
N LEU A 194 -25.16 -7.49 24.28
CA LEU A 194 -26.21 -8.19 23.54
C LEU A 194 -25.73 -8.58 22.14
N VAL A 195 -25.09 -7.66 21.41
CA VAL A 195 -24.61 -7.93 20.05
C VAL A 195 -23.40 -8.87 20.08
N PHE A 196 -22.49 -8.73 21.03
CA PHE A 196 -21.31 -9.58 21.14
C PHE A 196 -21.66 -11.01 21.54
N PHE A 197 -22.39 -11.20 22.63
CA PHE A 197 -22.77 -12.54 23.11
C PHE A 197 -23.85 -13.17 22.22
N GLY A 198 -24.93 -12.43 21.92
CA GLY A 198 -25.98 -12.88 21.02
C GLY A 198 -25.47 -13.13 19.61
N GLY A 199 -24.64 -12.22 19.11
CA GLY A 199 -24.01 -12.35 17.81
C GLY A 199 -23.12 -13.57 17.70
N ARG A 200 -22.23 -13.78 18.66
CA ARG A 200 -21.32 -14.94 18.64
C ARG A 200 -22.06 -16.27 18.74
N TRP A 201 -23.17 -16.31 19.49
CA TRP A 201 -23.96 -17.52 19.66
C TRP A 201 -24.92 -17.78 18.49
N LEU A 202 -25.49 -16.73 17.89
CA LEU A 202 -26.50 -16.83 16.83
C LEU A 202 -25.91 -16.70 15.42
N LEU A 203 -24.97 -15.75 15.21
CA LEU A 203 -24.50 -15.42 13.86
C LEU A 203 -23.62 -16.53 13.26
N ARG A 204 -22.74 -17.14 14.05
CA ARG A 204 -21.90 -18.24 13.54
C ARG A 204 -22.71 -19.39 12.96
N PRO A 205 -23.65 -20.04 13.70
CA PRO A 205 -24.45 -21.12 13.13
C PRO A 205 -25.33 -20.66 11.98
N LEU A 206 -25.87 -19.42 12.04
CA LEU A 206 -26.66 -18.84 10.95
C LEU A 206 -25.83 -18.75 9.66
N PHE A 207 -24.62 -18.18 9.74
CA PHE A 207 -23.75 -18.02 8.57
C PHE A 207 -23.21 -19.36 8.07
N HIS A 208 -22.96 -20.35 8.93
CA HIS A 208 -22.66 -21.71 8.50
C HIS A 208 -23.83 -22.35 7.74
N LEU A 209 -25.05 -22.23 8.25
CA LEU A 209 -26.24 -22.75 7.59
C LEU A 209 -26.45 -22.11 6.21
N VAL A 210 -26.33 -20.78 6.13
CA VAL A 210 -26.51 -20.01 4.89
C VAL A 210 -25.41 -20.30 3.88
N SER A 211 -24.17 -20.37 4.33
CA SER A 211 -23.01 -20.68 3.47
C SER A 211 -23.09 -22.10 2.89
N ALA A 212 -23.67 -23.06 3.63
CA ALA A 212 -23.89 -24.42 3.15
C ALA A 212 -24.84 -24.48 1.94
N GLN A 213 -25.73 -23.51 1.78
CA GLN A 213 -26.66 -23.42 0.62
C GLN A 213 -25.97 -22.94 -0.67
N ARG A 214 -24.72 -22.45 -0.61
CA ARG A 214 -23.92 -21.96 -1.76
C ARG A 214 -24.62 -20.90 -2.61
N SER A 215 -25.58 -20.15 -2.04
CA SER A 215 -26.32 -19.06 -2.71
C SER A 215 -25.74 -17.71 -2.28
N ILE A 216 -25.19 -16.96 -3.23
CA ILE A 216 -24.66 -15.60 -3.01
C ILE A 216 -25.81 -14.65 -2.62
N GLU A 217 -26.99 -14.84 -3.20
CA GLU A 217 -28.18 -14.03 -2.92
C GLU A 217 -28.63 -14.19 -1.48
N LEU A 218 -28.77 -15.45 -1.01
CA LEU A 218 -29.17 -15.76 0.36
C LEU A 218 -28.13 -15.22 1.37
N PHE A 219 -26.84 -15.34 1.03
CA PHE A 219 -25.77 -14.83 1.87
C PHE A 219 -25.83 -13.30 1.99
N SER A 220 -26.01 -12.59 0.85
CA SER A 220 -26.13 -11.13 0.83
C SER A 220 -27.36 -10.64 1.59
N LEU A 221 -28.50 -11.29 1.42
CA LEU A 221 -29.74 -10.99 2.18
C LEU A 221 -29.53 -11.19 3.68
N THR A 222 -28.80 -12.24 4.08
CA THR A 222 -28.50 -12.49 5.49
C THR A 222 -27.61 -11.40 6.09
N VAL A 223 -26.60 -10.94 5.35
CA VAL A 223 -25.73 -9.83 5.77
C VAL A 223 -26.53 -8.55 5.95
N LEU A 224 -27.39 -8.22 4.97
CA LEU A 224 -28.29 -7.07 5.04
C LEU A 224 -29.25 -7.16 6.24
N LEU A 225 -29.87 -8.32 6.44
CA LEU A 225 -30.77 -8.57 7.56
C LEU A 225 -30.07 -8.36 8.91
N VAL A 226 -28.88 -8.95 9.10
CA VAL A 226 -28.13 -8.85 10.35
C VAL A 226 -27.69 -7.42 10.62
N SER A 227 -27.18 -6.71 9.61
CA SER A 227 -26.75 -5.32 9.77
C SER A 227 -27.91 -4.39 10.15
N LEU A 228 -29.06 -4.51 9.46
CA LEU A 228 -30.24 -3.71 9.72
C LEU A 228 -30.95 -4.09 11.04
N LEU A 229 -30.97 -5.37 11.40
CA LEU A 229 -31.52 -5.84 12.67
C LEU A 229 -30.73 -5.27 13.86
N ALA A 230 -29.39 -5.30 13.78
CA ALA A 230 -28.55 -4.73 14.81
C ALA A 230 -28.72 -3.19 14.91
N ALA A 231 -28.84 -2.50 13.76
CA ALA A 231 -29.17 -1.08 13.70
C ALA A 231 -30.53 -0.79 14.39
N TRP A 232 -31.56 -1.61 14.09
CA TRP A 232 -32.87 -1.48 14.68
C TRP A 232 -32.88 -1.75 16.20
N ILE A 233 -32.16 -2.79 16.66
CA ILE A 233 -32.02 -3.08 18.10
C ILE A 233 -31.39 -1.88 18.81
N SER A 234 -30.32 -1.30 18.26
CA SER A 234 -29.66 -0.12 18.81
C SER A 234 -30.63 1.06 18.89
N HIS A 235 -31.40 1.30 17.84
CA HIS A 235 -32.42 2.36 17.83
C HIS A 235 -33.49 2.15 18.89
N ARG A 236 -33.91 0.92 19.15
CA ARG A 236 -34.86 0.58 20.25
C ARG A 236 -34.29 0.83 21.64
N LEU A 237 -32.96 0.90 21.77
CA LEU A 237 -32.26 1.25 23.01
C LEU A 237 -31.97 2.76 23.13
N ASP A 238 -32.64 3.60 22.35
CA ASP A 238 -32.42 5.05 22.22
C ASP A 238 -30.97 5.41 21.81
N MET A 239 -30.36 4.56 20.99
CA MET A 239 -29.03 4.79 20.45
C MET A 239 -29.07 4.95 18.92
N SER A 240 -28.00 5.47 18.31
CA SER A 240 -27.95 5.60 16.85
C SER A 240 -27.99 4.22 16.14
N MET A 241 -28.69 4.13 15.03
CA MET A 241 -28.69 2.93 14.17
C MET A 241 -27.28 2.58 13.70
N ALA A 242 -26.47 3.57 13.43
CA ALA A 242 -25.09 3.46 13.01
C ALA A 242 -24.20 2.73 14.03
N PHE A 243 -24.43 2.96 15.34
CA PHE A 243 -23.73 2.26 16.41
C PHE A 243 -24.03 0.76 16.42
N GLY A 244 -25.30 0.37 16.27
CA GLY A 244 -25.69 -1.05 16.20
C GLY A 244 -25.06 -1.76 15.01
N ALA A 245 -25.06 -1.11 13.85
CA ALA A 245 -24.42 -1.62 12.64
C ALA A 245 -22.91 -1.82 12.83
N PHE A 246 -22.22 -0.86 13.45
CA PHE A 246 -20.80 -1.00 13.81
C PHE A 246 -20.53 -2.23 14.68
N LEU A 247 -21.35 -2.43 15.72
CA LEU A 247 -21.23 -3.59 16.61
C LEU A 247 -21.40 -4.91 15.86
N ALA A 248 -22.41 -5.00 14.97
CA ALA A 248 -22.63 -6.18 14.13
C ALA A 248 -21.45 -6.44 13.19
N GLY A 249 -20.94 -5.38 12.56
CA GLY A 249 -19.73 -5.46 11.73
C GLY A 249 -18.53 -5.97 12.51
N MET A 250 -18.30 -5.48 13.72
CA MET A 250 -17.21 -5.90 14.59
C MET A 250 -17.30 -7.40 14.96
N VAL A 251 -18.49 -7.90 15.29
CA VAL A 251 -18.70 -9.32 15.61
C VAL A 251 -18.46 -10.21 14.36
N LEU A 252 -18.94 -9.78 13.20
CA LEU A 252 -18.73 -10.52 11.94
C LEU A 252 -17.28 -10.42 11.45
N GLY A 253 -16.58 -9.34 11.75
CA GLY A 253 -15.17 -9.13 11.45
C GLY A 253 -14.22 -10.11 12.14
N ASP A 254 -14.62 -10.67 13.27
CA ASP A 254 -13.89 -11.71 14.01
C ASP A 254 -14.25 -13.15 13.58
N THR A 255 -15.11 -13.30 12.55
CA THR A 255 -15.50 -14.62 12.02
C THR A 255 -14.73 -14.98 10.74
N GLU A 256 -14.72 -16.26 10.40
CA GLU A 256 -14.19 -16.80 9.16
C GLU A 256 -14.91 -16.27 7.91
N PHE A 257 -16.13 -15.75 8.04
CA PHE A 257 -16.95 -15.22 6.96
C PHE A 257 -16.63 -13.77 6.60
N ARG A 258 -15.71 -13.10 7.29
CA ARG A 258 -15.39 -11.68 7.13
C ARG A 258 -15.25 -11.26 5.66
N HIS A 259 -14.44 -11.96 4.89
CA HIS A 259 -14.18 -11.62 3.48
C HIS A 259 -15.42 -11.80 2.59
N GLN A 260 -16.22 -12.83 2.88
CA GLN A 260 -17.49 -13.05 2.14
C GLN A 260 -18.51 -11.97 2.49
N VAL A 261 -18.61 -11.59 3.77
CA VAL A 261 -19.47 -10.50 4.23
C VAL A 261 -19.06 -9.18 3.59
N GLU A 262 -17.77 -8.87 3.54
CA GLU A 262 -17.25 -7.67 2.90
C GLU A 262 -17.58 -7.64 1.41
N ALA A 263 -17.38 -8.75 0.71
CA ALA A 263 -17.70 -8.87 -0.72
C ALA A 263 -19.21 -8.71 -0.99
N ALA A 264 -20.07 -9.30 -0.14
CA ALA A 264 -21.52 -9.25 -0.28
C ALA A 264 -22.09 -7.84 -0.06
N ILE A 265 -21.54 -7.09 0.91
CA ILE A 265 -22.06 -5.76 1.28
C ILE A 265 -21.51 -4.63 0.40
N ARG A 266 -20.36 -4.83 -0.23
CA ARG A 266 -19.62 -3.80 -0.97
C ARG A 266 -20.46 -3.04 -2.00
N PRO A 267 -21.23 -3.68 -2.90
CA PRO A 267 -22.02 -2.96 -3.90
C PRO A 267 -23.08 -2.05 -3.27
N PHE A 268 -23.76 -2.53 -2.22
CA PHE A 268 -24.78 -1.76 -1.51
C PHE A 268 -24.15 -0.59 -0.76
N ARG A 269 -23.07 -0.86 -0.04
CA ARG A 269 -22.31 0.16 0.69
C ARG A 269 -21.87 1.29 -0.23
N ASP A 270 -21.23 1.00 -1.36
CA ASP A 270 -20.63 2.03 -2.22
C ASP A 270 -21.70 2.95 -2.82
N VAL A 271 -22.86 2.42 -3.21
CA VAL A 271 -24.02 3.21 -3.69
C VAL A 271 -24.61 4.04 -2.57
N LEU A 272 -24.88 3.44 -1.40
CA LEU A 272 -25.54 4.13 -0.29
C LEU A 272 -24.64 5.19 0.35
N ILE A 273 -23.33 4.96 0.41
CA ILE A 273 -22.37 6.00 0.81
C ILE A 273 -22.39 7.15 -0.21
N GLY A 274 -22.47 6.85 -1.50
CA GLY A 274 -22.64 7.89 -2.52
C GLY A 274 -23.88 8.73 -2.26
N LEU A 275 -25.03 8.10 -1.98
CA LEU A 275 -26.27 8.81 -1.64
C LEU A 275 -26.18 9.60 -0.32
N PHE A 276 -25.45 9.09 0.68
CA PHE A 276 -25.15 9.85 1.89
C PHE A 276 -24.38 11.15 1.57
N PHE A 277 -23.33 11.08 0.73
CA PHE A 277 -22.59 12.28 0.33
C PHE A 277 -23.46 13.25 -0.49
N VAL A 278 -24.34 12.75 -1.35
CA VAL A 278 -25.34 13.59 -2.02
C VAL A 278 -26.22 14.28 -0.98
N GLY A 279 -26.75 13.55 0.01
CA GLY A 279 -27.54 14.13 1.11
C GLY A 279 -26.80 15.23 1.89
N ILE A 280 -25.50 15.03 2.19
CA ILE A 280 -24.66 16.05 2.81
C ILE A 280 -24.50 17.26 1.88
N GLY A 281 -24.31 17.02 0.58
CA GLY A 281 -24.23 18.10 -0.41
C GLY A 281 -25.47 18.97 -0.46
N MET A 282 -26.67 18.37 -0.31
CA MET A 282 -27.93 19.09 -0.27
C MET A 282 -28.11 19.99 0.97
N LEU A 283 -27.35 19.72 2.05
CA LEU A 283 -27.33 20.61 3.21
C LEU A 283 -26.54 21.89 2.97
N ILE A 284 -25.72 21.96 1.93
CA ILE A 284 -24.96 23.17 1.59
C ILE A 284 -25.89 24.23 1.01
N GLU A 285 -25.80 25.43 1.51
CA GLU A 285 -26.50 26.59 1.00
C GLU A 285 -25.54 27.50 0.19
N PRO A 286 -25.45 27.30 -1.14
CA PRO A 286 -24.51 28.05 -1.97
C PRO A 286 -24.73 29.58 -1.92
N ALA A 287 -25.96 30.02 -1.66
CA ALA A 287 -26.30 31.46 -1.51
C ALA A 287 -25.62 32.10 -0.27
N GLN A 288 -25.27 31.31 0.75
CA GLN A 288 -24.56 31.80 1.93
C GLN A 288 -23.04 31.79 1.75
N LEU A 289 -22.51 30.98 0.83
CA LEU A 289 -21.07 30.88 0.58
C LEU A 289 -20.39 32.24 0.32
N PRO A 290 -20.93 33.15 -0.49
CA PRO A 290 -20.33 34.48 -0.68
C PRO A 290 -20.21 35.32 0.58
N ARG A 291 -20.99 35.01 1.61
CA ARG A 291 -20.93 35.70 2.93
C ARG A 291 -20.03 34.97 3.93
N LEU A 292 -19.89 33.65 3.79
CA LEU A 292 -19.22 32.80 4.78
C LEU A 292 -17.86 32.28 4.31
N TRP A 293 -17.46 32.49 3.05
CA TRP A 293 -16.24 31.90 2.47
C TRP A 293 -14.98 32.22 3.28
N HIS A 294 -14.85 33.44 3.81
CA HIS A 294 -13.70 33.83 4.62
C HIS A 294 -13.65 33.10 5.96
N TRP A 295 -14.80 32.84 6.59
CA TRP A 295 -14.90 32.00 7.79
C TRP A 295 -14.62 30.54 7.49
N ALA A 296 -15.09 30.05 6.35
CA ALA A 296 -14.79 28.68 5.90
C ALA A 296 -13.31 28.49 5.58
N LEU A 297 -12.66 29.43 4.93
CA LEU A 297 -11.21 29.40 4.70
C LEU A 297 -10.42 29.53 6.00
N LEU A 298 -10.84 30.38 6.93
CA LEU A 298 -10.24 30.49 8.25
C LEU A 298 -10.39 29.16 9.02
N GLY A 299 -11.58 28.57 9.02
CA GLY A 299 -11.84 27.26 9.61
C GLY A 299 -10.99 26.16 8.98
N CYS A 300 -10.84 26.14 7.67
CA CYS A 300 -9.94 25.24 6.96
C CYS A 300 -8.48 25.46 7.39
N ALA A 301 -8.02 26.69 7.45
CA ALA A 301 -6.65 27.01 7.89
C ALA A 301 -6.40 26.60 9.35
N VAL A 302 -7.37 26.82 10.24
CA VAL A 302 -7.33 26.38 11.65
C VAL A 302 -7.29 24.85 11.71
N LEU A 303 -8.15 24.16 10.96
CA LEU A 303 -8.15 22.70 10.86
C LEU A 303 -6.78 22.16 10.45
N LEU A 304 -6.27 22.61 9.30
CA LEU A 304 -5.01 22.12 8.72
C LEU A 304 -3.82 22.42 9.64
N SER A 305 -3.71 23.66 10.13
CA SER A 305 -2.56 24.07 10.95
C SER A 305 -2.58 23.40 12.33
N THR A 306 -3.73 23.40 13.02
CA THR A 306 -3.83 22.83 14.37
C THR A 306 -3.53 21.33 14.35
N LYS A 307 -4.11 20.59 13.39
CA LYS A 307 -3.84 19.14 13.28
C LYS A 307 -2.40 18.86 12.88
N ALA A 308 -1.86 19.58 11.89
CA ALA A 308 -0.47 19.38 11.48
C ALA A 308 0.48 19.60 12.66
N LEU A 309 0.32 20.69 13.41
CA LEU A 309 1.15 21.03 14.56
C LEU A 309 1.01 20.02 15.69
N LEU A 310 -0.22 19.69 16.08
CA LEU A 310 -0.47 18.76 17.18
C LEU A 310 0.05 17.36 16.87
N VAL A 311 -0.23 16.84 15.68
CA VAL A 311 0.25 15.51 15.28
C VAL A 311 1.77 15.49 15.20
N ALA A 312 2.38 16.52 14.59
CA ALA A 312 3.85 16.63 14.54
C ALA A 312 4.44 16.68 15.96
N TRP A 313 3.84 17.41 16.88
CA TRP A 313 4.26 17.49 18.26
C TRP A 313 4.12 16.15 18.99
N ILE A 314 2.99 15.45 18.85
CA ILE A 314 2.74 14.13 19.44
C ILE A 314 3.76 13.11 18.95
N VAL A 315 3.98 13.04 17.63
CA VAL A 315 4.91 12.09 17.02
C VAL A 315 6.36 12.40 17.41
N ARG A 316 6.73 13.68 17.54
CA ARG A 316 8.04 14.10 18.08
C ARG A 316 8.24 13.67 19.54
N ARG A 317 7.19 13.82 20.38
CA ARG A 317 7.24 13.40 21.78
C ARG A 317 7.35 11.88 21.93
N ALA A 318 6.89 11.11 20.95
CA ALA A 318 7.09 9.67 20.86
C ALA A 318 8.50 9.24 20.43
N GLY A 319 9.44 10.19 20.26
CA GLY A 319 10.83 9.91 19.95
C GLY A 319 11.15 9.71 18.47
N LEU A 320 10.20 10.02 17.57
CA LEU A 320 10.44 9.93 16.13
C LEU A 320 11.13 11.19 15.59
N ASP A 321 11.81 11.09 14.47
CA ASP A 321 12.51 12.19 13.82
C ASP A 321 11.57 13.31 13.35
N ALA A 322 12.09 14.54 13.23
CA ALA A 322 11.30 15.72 12.90
C ALA A 322 10.64 15.63 11.52
N LEU A 323 11.33 15.07 10.55
CA LEU A 323 10.81 14.92 9.18
C LEU A 323 9.62 13.96 9.16
N THR A 324 9.75 12.78 9.77
CA THR A 324 8.64 11.82 9.92
C THR A 324 7.47 12.46 10.68
N ALA A 325 7.74 13.21 11.74
CA ALA A 325 6.71 13.87 12.55
C ALA A 325 5.91 14.89 11.72
N TRP A 326 6.58 15.79 11.01
CA TRP A 326 5.92 16.78 10.16
C TRP A 326 5.19 16.15 8.97
N ARG A 327 5.78 15.13 8.33
CA ARG A 327 5.11 14.40 7.24
C ARG A 327 3.83 13.71 7.74
N THR A 328 3.87 13.05 8.90
CA THR A 328 2.67 12.46 9.51
C THR A 328 1.65 13.52 9.88
N GLY A 329 2.08 14.66 10.41
CA GLY A 329 1.23 15.79 10.73
C GLY A 329 0.49 16.36 9.52
N LEU A 330 1.20 16.60 8.42
CA LEU A 330 0.62 17.06 7.16
C LEU A 330 -0.34 16.04 6.53
N LEU A 331 -0.02 14.75 6.66
CA LEU A 331 -0.87 13.66 6.19
C LEU A 331 -2.23 13.64 6.89
N LEU A 332 -2.24 13.80 8.21
CA LEU A 332 -3.42 13.74 9.06
C LEU A 332 -4.12 15.11 9.21
N ALA A 333 -3.55 16.18 8.69
CA ALA A 333 -4.12 17.53 8.84
C ALA A 333 -5.49 17.70 8.21
N VAL A 334 -5.80 16.92 7.18
CA VAL A 334 -7.04 17.01 6.39
C VAL A 334 -8.27 16.56 7.17
N GLY A 335 -9.45 17.07 6.79
CA GLY A 335 -10.72 16.58 7.30
C GLY A 335 -11.08 15.19 6.75
N GLY A 336 -12.10 14.56 7.31
CA GLY A 336 -12.52 13.21 6.94
C GLY A 336 -14.03 13.07 6.77
N GLU A 337 -14.42 11.97 6.11
CA GLU A 337 -15.80 11.61 5.83
C GLU A 337 -16.62 11.38 7.10
N PHE A 338 -16.02 10.86 8.17
CA PHE A 338 -16.68 10.72 9.47
C PHE A 338 -16.99 12.08 10.11
N GLY A 339 -16.22 13.12 9.80
CA GLY A 339 -16.55 14.48 10.21
C GLY A 339 -17.92 14.93 9.68
N PHE A 340 -18.27 14.56 8.44
CA PHE A 340 -19.60 14.84 7.89
C PHE A 340 -20.70 14.05 8.57
N VAL A 341 -20.44 12.79 8.97
CA VAL A 341 -21.41 12.00 9.73
C VAL A 341 -21.71 12.67 11.09
N LEU A 342 -20.67 13.06 11.82
CA LEU A 342 -20.82 13.74 13.10
C LEU A 342 -21.54 15.08 12.95
N LEU A 343 -21.22 15.82 11.88
CA LEU A 343 -21.85 17.11 11.57
C LEU A 343 -23.34 16.94 11.23
N ALA A 344 -23.68 15.93 10.42
CA ALA A 344 -25.07 15.65 10.07
C ALA A 344 -25.93 15.32 11.30
N ILE A 345 -25.38 14.53 12.24
CA ILE A 345 -26.04 14.22 13.51
C ILE A 345 -26.24 15.51 14.31
N ALA A 346 -25.20 16.33 14.47
CA ALA A 346 -25.26 17.54 15.27
C ALA A 346 -26.20 18.62 14.70
N LEU A 347 -26.36 18.67 13.37
CA LEU A 347 -27.34 19.54 12.71
C LEU A 347 -28.76 18.98 12.86
N GLY A 348 -28.91 17.65 12.76
CA GLY A 348 -30.21 16.97 12.84
C GLY A 348 -30.82 17.04 14.23
N ASP A 349 -30.05 16.98 15.31
CA ASP A 349 -30.51 17.08 16.69
C ASP A 349 -30.48 18.52 17.24
N GLY A 350 -30.05 19.51 16.46
CA GLY A 350 -29.99 20.91 16.83
C GLY A 350 -28.86 21.29 17.81
N SER A 351 -27.90 20.39 18.06
CA SER A 351 -26.74 20.65 18.92
C SER A 351 -25.76 21.68 18.33
N LEU A 352 -25.83 21.87 17.01
CA LEU A 352 -25.06 22.87 16.28
C LEU A 352 -26.01 23.75 15.43
N ALA A 353 -25.91 25.06 15.60
CA ALA A 353 -26.72 26.01 14.82
C ALA A 353 -26.33 25.98 13.32
N ALA A 354 -27.34 26.06 12.45
CA ALA A 354 -27.17 25.98 11.00
C ALA A 354 -26.05 26.88 10.42
N PRO A 355 -25.90 28.16 10.80
CA PRO A 355 -24.83 29.03 10.27
C PRO A 355 -23.42 28.49 10.64
N ALA A 356 -23.23 28.05 11.86
CA ALA A 356 -21.97 27.45 12.30
C ALA A 356 -21.71 26.13 11.55
N GLY A 357 -22.76 25.31 11.38
CA GLY A 357 -22.70 24.08 10.59
C GLY A 357 -22.25 24.30 9.15
N GLN A 358 -22.75 25.37 8.47
CA GLN A 358 -22.32 25.70 7.11
C GLN A 358 -20.82 26.05 7.03
N VAL A 359 -20.31 26.83 8.00
CA VAL A 359 -18.87 27.14 8.08
C VAL A 359 -18.04 25.89 8.27
N VAL A 360 -18.43 25.01 9.20
CA VAL A 360 -17.70 23.75 9.49
C VAL A 360 -17.73 22.84 8.28
N LEU A 361 -18.88 22.66 7.65
CA LEU A 361 -19.07 21.83 6.45
C LEU A 361 -18.19 22.33 5.30
N ALA A 362 -18.20 23.61 5.01
CA ALA A 362 -17.35 24.21 3.98
C ALA A 362 -15.85 24.12 4.33
N SER A 363 -15.48 24.26 5.62
CA SER A 363 -14.09 24.12 6.07
C SER A 363 -13.56 22.70 5.85
N VAL A 364 -14.33 21.68 6.20
CA VAL A 364 -13.98 20.25 5.98
C VAL A 364 -13.86 19.99 4.47
N LEU A 365 -14.84 20.46 3.68
CA LEU A 365 -14.84 20.34 2.23
C LEU A 365 -13.58 20.92 1.60
N PHE A 366 -13.24 22.17 1.93
CA PHE A 366 -12.04 22.84 1.41
C PHE A 366 -10.76 22.08 1.82
N SER A 367 -10.70 21.57 3.04
CA SER A 367 -9.56 20.76 3.49
C SER A 367 -9.42 19.45 2.70
N MET A 368 -10.54 18.80 2.34
CA MET A 368 -10.52 17.57 1.53
C MET A 368 -10.15 17.85 0.06
N ILE A 369 -10.53 19.01 -0.49
CA ILE A 369 -10.07 19.44 -1.82
C ILE A 369 -8.56 19.74 -1.81
N ALA A 370 -8.06 20.34 -0.74
CA ALA A 370 -6.63 20.63 -0.57
C ALA A 370 -5.79 19.38 -0.27
N ALA A 371 -6.41 18.31 0.22
CA ALA A 371 -5.74 17.10 0.72
C ALA A 371 -4.79 16.45 -0.30
N PRO A 372 -5.16 16.16 -1.56
CA PRO A 372 -4.26 15.56 -2.53
C PRO A 372 -2.97 16.38 -2.73
N PHE A 373 -3.09 17.70 -2.76
CA PHE A 373 -1.94 18.60 -2.92
C PHE A 373 -1.07 18.62 -1.66
N LEU A 374 -1.68 18.71 -0.47
CA LEU A 374 -0.97 18.73 0.80
C LEU A 374 -0.20 17.42 1.01
N ILE A 375 -0.81 16.28 0.69
CA ILE A 375 -0.20 14.97 0.83
C ILE A 375 0.88 14.76 -0.24
N ARG A 376 0.63 15.14 -1.48
CA ARG A 376 1.61 15.01 -2.56
C ARG A 376 2.89 15.80 -2.30
N TYR A 377 2.78 17.01 -1.76
CA TYR A 377 3.92 17.87 -1.48
C TYR A 377 4.39 17.84 -0.01
N ASN A 378 3.94 16.83 0.77
CA ASN A 378 4.22 16.75 2.22
C ASN A 378 5.71 16.77 2.54
N HIS A 379 6.54 16.12 1.73
CA HIS A 379 7.99 16.07 1.91
C HIS A 379 8.64 17.46 1.74
N ALA A 380 8.28 18.18 0.67
CA ALA A 380 8.81 19.52 0.42
C ALA A 380 8.35 20.53 1.49
N LEU A 381 7.09 20.43 1.92
CA LEU A 381 6.53 21.26 2.99
C LEU A 381 7.20 20.96 4.34
N ALA A 382 7.34 19.67 4.70
CA ALA A 382 7.97 19.27 5.95
C ALA A 382 9.43 19.76 6.06
N ARG A 383 10.17 19.74 4.97
CA ARG A 383 11.56 20.27 4.93
C ARG A 383 11.66 21.76 5.26
N ARG A 384 10.61 22.56 5.05
CA ARG A 384 10.62 23.98 5.42
C ARG A 384 10.55 24.20 6.94
N PHE A 385 9.98 23.26 7.67
CA PHE A 385 9.82 23.29 9.12
C PHE A 385 10.93 22.54 9.87
N VAL A 386 11.71 21.76 9.15
CA VAL A 386 12.84 21.02 9.72
C VAL A 386 14.11 21.75 9.32
N SER A 387 14.61 22.63 10.20
CA SER A 387 15.97 23.15 10.08
C SER A 387 16.92 21.95 10.08
N ALA A 388 18.02 22.04 9.34
CA ALA A 388 19.11 21.07 9.43
C ALA A 388 19.66 21.07 10.87
N ALA A 389 18.94 20.39 11.77
CA ALA A 389 19.37 20.25 13.17
C ALA A 389 20.63 19.39 13.21
N PRO A 390 21.60 19.73 14.06
CA PRO A 390 22.70 18.82 14.36
C PRO A 390 22.11 17.49 14.84
N LEU A 391 22.61 16.39 14.29
CA LEU A 391 22.18 15.03 14.63
C LEU A 391 22.33 14.79 16.14
N PRO A 392 21.36 14.08 16.79
CA PRO A 392 21.46 13.71 18.18
C PRO A 392 22.78 12.95 18.44
N GLN A 393 23.49 13.34 19.49
CA GLN A 393 24.68 12.63 19.95
C GLN A 393 24.32 11.15 20.20
N GLY A 394 24.96 10.23 19.46
CA GLY A 394 24.71 8.77 19.53
C GLY A 394 24.28 8.12 18.23
N ILE A 395 24.26 8.84 17.10
CA ILE A 395 24.07 8.26 15.76
C ILE A 395 25.41 7.68 15.30
N PRO A 396 25.42 6.45 14.73
CA PRO A 396 26.64 5.84 14.20
C PRO A 396 27.25 6.71 13.10
N PRO A 397 28.54 6.56 12.84
CA PRO A 397 29.31 7.49 12.03
C PRO A 397 28.64 7.75 10.68
N ARG A 398 28.41 9.04 10.39
CA ARG A 398 28.32 9.50 9.00
C ARG A 398 29.60 9.03 8.30
N VAL A 399 29.46 8.72 7.04
CA VAL A 399 30.64 8.53 6.20
C VAL A 399 31.46 9.82 6.27
N ASP A 400 32.47 9.85 7.14
CA ASP A 400 33.47 10.90 7.09
C ASP A 400 34.25 10.73 5.79
N ALA A 401 34.67 11.84 5.17
CA ALA A 401 35.47 11.80 3.95
C ALA A 401 36.74 10.92 4.09
N ARG A 402 37.20 10.67 5.31
CA ARG A 402 38.27 9.73 5.63
C ARG A 402 37.88 8.25 5.55
N ALA A 403 36.60 7.91 5.71
CA ALA A 403 36.14 6.53 5.51
C ALA A 403 36.13 6.16 4.02
N ALA A 404 35.92 7.14 3.14
CA ALA A 404 35.96 6.95 1.68
C ALA A 404 37.39 6.66 1.15
N GLU A 405 38.44 7.14 1.81
CA GLU A 405 39.85 6.88 1.39
C GLU A 405 40.23 5.39 1.44
N GLY A 406 39.45 4.56 2.16
CA GLY A 406 39.66 3.11 2.26
C GLY A 406 38.89 2.26 1.25
N PHE A 407 37.85 2.79 0.60
CA PHE A 407 36.98 2.01 -0.30
C PHE A 407 37.44 2.15 -1.76
N ARG A 408 37.98 1.08 -2.32
CA ARG A 408 38.32 0.97 -3.74
C ARG A 408 37.75 -0.32 -4.31
N ASP A 409 37.31 -0.28 -5.56
CA ASP A 409 36.74 -1.44 -6.26
C ASP A 409 35.60 -2.13 -5.49
N HIS A 410 34.82 -1.36 -4.77
CA HIS A 410 33.75 -1.83 -3.88
C HIS A 410 32.37 -1.69 -4.50
N VAL A 411 31.37 -2.35 -3.89
CA VAL A 411 29.95 -2.24 -4.22
C VAL A 411 29.28 -1.29 -3.24
N VAL A 412 28.51 -0.32 -3.74
CA VAL A 412 27.66 0.55 -2.91
C VAL A 412 26.25 -0.03 -2.86
N ILE A 413 25.76 -0.37 -1.65
CA ILE A 413 24.41 -0.89 -1.43
C ILE A 413 23.56 0.21 -0.81
N CYS A 414 22.53 0.68 -1.54
CA CYS A 414 21.56 1.66 -1.05
C CYS A 414 20.32 0.94 -0.50
N GLY A 415 20.20 0.91 0.85
CA GLY A 415 19.23 0.15 1.62
C GLY A 415 19.83 -1.14 2.21
N TYR A 416 19.90 -1.23 3.55
CA TYR A 416 20.41 -2.42 4.25
C TYR A 416 19.27 -3.22 4.93
N GLY A 417 18.11 -3.30 4.24
CA GLY A 417 17.00 -4.17 4.60
C GLY A 417 17.29 -5.64 4.26
N ARG A 418 16.29 -6.52 4.33
CA ARG A 418 16.43 -7.96 4.06
C ARG A 418 17.18 -8.28 2.75
N ILE A 419 16.85 -7.59 1.67
CA ILE A 419 17.49 -7.79 0.37
C ILE A 419 18.90 -7.25 0.36
N GLY A 420 19.13 -6.03 0.89
CA GLY A 420 20.48 -5.47 1.00
C GLY A 420 21.42 -6.34 1.84
N GLN A 421 20.94 -6.89 2.95
CA GLN A 421 21.68 -7.85 3.79
C GLN A 421 22.00 -9.14 3.03
N SER A 422 21.04 -9.68 2.26
CA SER A 422 21.30 -10.86 1.43
C SER A 422 22.36 -10.59 0.37
N VAL A 423 22.29 -9.44 -0.32
CA VAL A 423 23.32 -9.05 -1.30
C VAL A 423 24.67 -8.91 -0.63
N ALA A 424 24.75 -8.23 0.50
CA ALA A 424 25.98 -8.05 1.27
C ALA A 424 26.61 -9.40 1.65
N HIS A 425 25.80 -10.34 2.16
CA HIS A 425 26.26 -11.67 2.54
C HIS A 425 26.89 -12.45 1.37
N PHE A 426 26.27 -12.40 0.17
CA PHE A 426 26.85 -13.03 -1.00
C PHE A 426 28.13 -12.35 -1.48
N LEU A 427 28.20 -11.01 -1.42
CA LEU A 427 29.43 -10.27 -1.77
C LEU A 427 30.57 -10.61 -0.81
N GLU A 428 30.27 -10.71 0.48
CA GLU A 428 31.23 -11.10 1.51
C GLU A 428 31.76 -12.53 1.29
N ALA A 429 30.87 -13.48 0.98
CA ALA A 429 31.23 -14.86 0.66
C ALA A 429 32.20 -14.96 -0.55
N GLU A 430 32.06 -14.06 -1.52
CA GLU A 430 32.94 -13.95 -2.70
C GLU A 430 34.16 -13.03 -2.48
N GLY A 431 34.33 -12.49 -1.27
CA GLY A 431 35.43 -11.58 -0.94
C GLY A 431 35.39 -10.23 -1.65
N ILE A 432 34.19 -9.81 -2.09
CA ILE A 432 33.97 -8.53 -2.78
C ILE A 432 33.68 -7.45 -1.75
N PRO A 433 34.50 -6.38 -1.64
CA PRO A 433 34.25 -5.33 -0.67
C PRO A 433 32.98 -4.56 -1.00
N PHE A 434 32.22 -4.21 0.01
CA PHE A 434 31.02 -3.39 -0.11
C PHE A 434 30.92 -2.32 0.96
N VAL A 435 30.10 -1.32 0.73
CA VAL A 435 29.65 -0.33 1.71
C VAL A 435 28.14 -0.18 1.57
N ALA A 436 27.43 -0.14 2.68
CA ALA A 436 25.97 -0.01 2.66
C ALA A 436 25.52 1.29 3.32
N LEU A 437 24.42 1.86 2.78
CA LEU A 437 23.73 3.03 3.29
C LEU A 437 22.32 2.64 3.71
N ASP A 438 21.87 3.09 4.88
CA ASP A 438 20.47 2.92 5.30
C ASP A 438 19.98 4.12 6.10
N LEU A 439 18.69 4.43 5.99
CA LEU A 439 17.99 5.49 6.74
C LEU A 439 17.50 5.02 8.11
N ASP A 440 17.56 3.74 8.40
CA ASP A 440 17.20 3.19 9.70
C ASP A 440 18.38 3.20 10.66
N ALA A 441 18.44 4.21 11.51
CA ALA A 441 19.50 4.36 12.49
C ALA A 441 19.62 3.17 13.47
N ALA A 442 18.54 2.42 13.73
CA ALA A 442 18.59 1.23 14.58
C ALA A 442 19.31 0.09 13.85
N ARG A 443 18.96 -0.13 12.58
CA ARG A 443 19.58 -1.13 11.72
C ARG A 443 21.06 -0.84 11.48
N VAL A 444 21.40 0.43 11.22
CA VAL A 444 22.80 0.85 11.06
C VAL A 444 23.60 0.58 12.31
N ARG A 445 23.08 0.91 13.51
CA ARG A 445 23.78 0.61 14.77
C ARG A 445 23.98 -0.87 15.02
N GLU A 446 22.98 -1.69 14.70
CA GLU A 446 23.04 -3.14 14.86
C GLU A 446 24.07 -3.75 13.92
N ALA A 447 24.03 -3.38 12.64
CA ALA A 447 24.99 -3.81 11.64
C ALA A 447 26.43 -3.38 11.98
N HIS A 448 26.61 -2.13 12.39
CA HIS A 448 27.94 -1.62 12.78
C HIS A 448 28.50 -2.33 14.03
N ARG A 449 27.64 -2.71 15.00
CA ARG A 449 28.07 -3.52 16.15
C ARG A 449 28.48 -4.95 15.74
N ALA A 450 27.89 -5.45 14.65
CA ALA A 450 28.29 -6.72 14.04
C ALA A 450 29.57 -6.63 13.21
N GLY A 451 30.15 -5.42 13.05
CA GLY A 451 31.36 -5.20 12.25
C GLY A 451 31.11 -4.92 10.77
N GLU A 452 29.84 -4.77 10.37
CA GLU A 452 29.47 -4.53 8.99
C GLU A 452 29.71 -3.06 8.56
N PRO A 453 30.19 -2.80 7.33
CA PRO A 453 30.45 -1.46 6.81
C PRO A 453 29.15 -0.75 6.39
N VAL A 454 28.25 -0.54 7.35
CA VAL A 454 26.93 0.08 7.14
C VAL A 454 26.92 1.46 7.78
N TYR A 455 26.51 2.46 6.99
CA TYR A 455 26.51 3.85 7.41
C TYR A 455 25.11 4.46 7.30
N TYR A 456 24.86 5.46 8.15
CA TYR A 456 23.61 6.21 8.10
C TYR A 456 23.67 7.26 6.99
N GLY A 457 22.74 7.18 6.01
CA GLY A 457 22.63 8.18 4.94
C GLY A 457 21.56 7.85 3.95
N ASP A 458 21.07 8.88 3.26
CA ASP A 458 20.16 8.73 2.12
C ASP A 458 20.98 8.53 0.85
N GLY A 459 20.91 7.33 0.26
CA GLY A 459 21.54 7.03 -1.04
C GLY A 459 21.01 7.87 -2.21
N ALA A 460 19.91 8.60 -2.04
CA ALA A 460 19.43 9.57 -3.01
C ALA A 460 20.08 10.96 -2.88
N GLU A 461 20.86 11.19 -1.81
CA GLU A 461 21.61 12.45 -1.62
C GLU A 461 23.00 12.33 -2.27
N ALA A 462 23.28 13.25 -3.21
CA ALA A 462 24.54 13.30 -3.95
C ALA A 462 25.78 13.32 -3.04
N ALA A 463 25.76 14.16 -2.00
CA ALA A 463 26.87 14.29 -1.06
C ALA A 463 27.14 13.00 -0.26
N VAL A 464 26.11 12.19 -0.01
CA VAL A 464 26.26 10.91 0.69
C VAL A 464 26.86 9.84 -0.21
N LEU A 465 26.45 9.79 -1.48
CA LEU A 465 27.05 8.90 -2.47
C LEU A 465 28.50 9.23 -2.76
N ASP A 466 28.84 10.51 -2.89
CA ASP A 466 30.21 10.94 -3.09
C ASP A 466 31.08 10.60 -1.86
N ALA A 467 30.52 10.72 -0.65
CA ALA A 467 31.22 10.38 0.60
C ALA A 467 31.49 8.88 0.79
N VAL A 468 30.72 7.98 0.15
CA VAL A 468 31.02 6.52 0.15
C VAL A 468 31.91 6.10 -1.02
N GLY A 469 32.54 7.04 -1.72
CA GLY A 469 33.49 6.73 -2.77
C GLY A 469 32.85 6.28 -4.09
N LEU A 470 31.77 6.94 -4.52
CA LEU A 470 31.11 6.64 -5.80
C LEU A 470 32.06 6.59 -6.99
N GLU A 471 33.11 7.43 -6.99
CA GLU A 471 34.10 7.47 -8.07
C GLU A 471 34.96 6.19 -8.17
N GLN A 472 35.16 5.48 -7.05
CA GLN A 472 35.92 4.23 -6.98
C GLN A 472 35.03 2.98 -6.95
N ALA A 473 33.70 3.13 -6.94
CA ALA A 473 32.77 2.00 -6.90
C ALA A 473 32.76 1.20 -8.21
N ARG A 474 32.57 -0.11 -8.13
CA ARG A 474 32.38 -1.02 -9.28
C ARG A 474 30.93 -1.22 -9.66
N LEU A 475 30.02 -1.12 -8.68
CA LEU A 475 28.60 -1.36 -8.87
C LEU A 475 27.83 -0.57 -7.80
N VAL A 476 26.67 -0.07 -8.16
CA VAL A 476 25.67 0.44 -7.19
C VAL A 476 24.46 -0.49 -7.21
N VAL A 477 24.01 -0.94 -6.03
CA VAL A 477 22.81 -1.77 -5.86
C VAL A 477 21.79 -0.99 -5.06
N VAL A 478 20.65 -0.69 -5.67
CA VAL A 478 19.51 -0.05 -5.01
C VAL A 478 18.54 -1.14 -4.57
N SER A 479 18.55 -1.46 -3.27
CA SER A 479 17.77 -2.57 -2.70
C SER A 479 16.41 -2.14 -2.13
N HIS A 480 16.17 -0.83 -1.97
CA HIS A 480 14.86 -0.31 -1.55
C HIS A 480 13.90 -0.15 -2.75
N ALA A 481 12.60 -0.13 -2.47
CA ALA A 481 11.56 -0.05 -3.52
C ALA A 481 11.03 1.39 -3.76
N ASP A 482 11.72 2.42 -3.26
CA ASP A 482 11.33 3.82 -3.50
C ASP A 482 11.80 4.26 -4.89
N LEU A 483 10.84 4.37 -5.82
CA LEU A 483 11.08 4.74 -7.20
C LEU A 483 11.65 6.16 -7.36
N ALA A 484 11.14 7.12 -6.57
CA ALA A 484 11.59 8.51 -6.66
C ALA A 484 13.03 8.68 -6.13
N ALA A 485 13.38 7.97 -5.05
CA ALA A 485 14.74 7.94 -4.55
C ALA A 485 15.69 7.25 -5.54
N ALA A 486 15.27 6.14 -6.14
CA ALA A 486 16.06 5.44 -7.16
C ALA A 486 16.31 6.32 -8.41
N GLN A 487 15.31 7.05 -8.89
CA GLN A 487 15.48 7.97 -10.02
C GLN A 487 16.48 9.10 -9.72
N ARG A 488 16.39 9.74 -8.55
CA ARG A 488 17.35 10.78 -8.15
C ARG A 488 18.77 10.24 -8.04
N LEU A 489 18.92 9.04 -7.48
CA LEU A 489 20.21 8.35 -7.40
C LEU A 489 20.76 8.09 -8.82
N LEU A 490 19.96 7.55 -9.71
CA LEU A 490 20.35 7.28 -11.10
C LEU A 490 20.80 8.55 -11.82
N GLU A 491 20.05 9.66 -11.70
CA GLU A 491 20.42 10.95 -12.27
C GLU A 491 21.80 11.44 -11.77
N HIS A 492 22.07 11.27 -10.46
CA HIS A 492 23.34 11.66 -9.89
C HIS A 492 24.48 10.76 -10.38
N VAL A 493 24.30 9.45 -10.35
CA VAL A 493 25.31 8.48 -10.81
C VAL A 493 25.62 8.70 -12.31
N ARG A 494 24.61 8.92 -13.15
CA ARG A 494 24.82 9.14 -14.59
C ARG A 494 25.52 10.45 -14.90
N ARG A 495 25.32 11.48 -14.08
CA ARG A 495 26.08 12.74 -14.20
C ARG A 495 27.55 12.60 -13.79
N ARG A 496 27.83 11.83 -12.74
CA ARG A 496 29.15 11.68 -12.15
C ARG A 496 29.99 10.58 -12.82
N ARG A 497 29.36 9.43 -13.06
CA ARG A 497 29.98 8.24 -13.68
C ARG A 497 29.02 7.57 -14.67
N PRO A 498 28.96 8.01 -15.91
CA PRO A 498 28.03 7.47 -16.92
C PRO A 498 28.16 5.96 -17.17
N GLY A 499 29.38 5.41 -17.02
CA GLY A 499 29.67 3.99 -17.26
C GLY A 499 29.55 3.08 -16.03
N LEU A 500 29.22 3.60 -14.82
CA LEU A 500 29.11 2.78 -13.63
C LEU A 500 27.83 1.91 -13.71
N PRO A 501 27.92 0.58 -13.58
CA PRO A 501 26.74 -0.26 -13.54
C PRO A 501 25.88 0.04 -12.30
N VAL A 502 24.57 0.16 -12.52
CA VAL A 502 23.58 0.37 -11.45
C VAL A 502 22.49 -0.66 -11.58
N MET A 503 22.35 -1.48 -10.54
CA MET A 503 21.26 -2.45 -10.40
C MET A 503 20.18 -1.86 -9.49
N VAL A 504 18.94 -1.90 -9.93
CA VAL A 504 17.80 -1.36 -9.18
C VAL A 504 16.76 -2.44 -8.95
N ARG A 505 16.37 -2.64 -7.70
CA ARG A 505 15.21 -3.45 -7.36
C ARG A 505 13.93 -2.66 -7.65
N ALA A 506 13.00 -3.27 -8.34
CA ALA A 506 11.63 -2.79 -8.50
C ALA A 506 10.65 -3.77 -7.82
N ARG A 507 9.51 -3.30 -7.38
CA ARG A 507 8.47 -4.18 -6.82
C ARG A 507 7.82 -5.01 -7.93
N ASP A 508 7.45 -4.34 -9.02
CA ASP A 508 6.77 -4.90 -10.18
C ASP A 508 7.48 -4.52 -11.49
N GLU A 509 7.02 -5.04 -12.61
CA GLU A 509 7.58 -4.74 -13.94
C GLU A 509 7.24 -3.33 -14.45
N ALA A 510 6.12 -2.75 -14.02
CA ALA A 510 5.63 -1.47 -14.55
C ALA A 510 6.66 -0.31 -14.51
N PRO A 511 7.47 -0.11 -13.44
CA PRO A 511 8.47 0.95 -13.42
C PRO A 511 9.79 0.60 -14.13
N ALA A 512 9.95 -0.62 -14.65
CA ALA A 512 11.24 -1.09 -15.15
C ALA A 512 11.73 -0.28 -16.37
N GLU A 513 10.86 0.06 -17.30
CA GLU A 513 11.23 0.89 -18.47
C GLU A 513 11.64 2.30 -18.07
N ALA A 514 10.91 2.92 -17.15
CA ALA A 514 11.23 4.25 -16.64
C ALA A 514 12.58 4.27 -15.91
N LEU A 515 12.91 3.23 -15.14
CA LEU A 515 14.18 3.10 -14.45
C LEU A 515 15.34 2.85 -15.44
N ARG A 516 15.12 2.05 -16.48
CA ARG A 516 16.13 1.86 -17.55
C ARG A 516 16.36 3.15 -18.33
N ALA A 517 15.29 3.88 -18.66
CA ALA A 517 15.40 5.18 -19.31
C ALA A 517 16.13 6.21 -18.42
N ALA A 518 15.97 6.14 -17.09
CA ALA A 518 16.72 6.95 -16.13
C ALA A 518 18.19 6.51 -15.99
N GLY A 519 18.59 5.40 -16.61
CA GLY A 519 19.96 4.93 -16.65
C GLY A 519 20.27 3.73 -15.76
N ALA A 520 19.29 2.98 -15.26
CA ALA A 520 19.58 1.71 -14.60
C ALA A 520 20.18 0.73 -15.63
N THR A 521 21.28 0.07 -15.26
CA THR A 521 21.91 -0.97 -16.08
C THR A 521 21.05 -2.22 -16.07
N GLU A 522 20.54 -2.59 -14.88
CA GLU A 522 19.64 -3.72 -14.69
C GLU A 522 18.54 -3.36 -13.70
N VAL A 523 17.32 -3.81 -13.99
CA VAL A 523 16.16 -3.66 -13.10
C VAL A 523 15.63 -5.04 -12.77
N VAL A 524 15.56 -5.36 -11.47
CA VAL A 524 15.12 -6.65 -10.95
C VAL A 524 13.72 -6.52 -10.34
N PRO A 525 12.65 -6.98 -11.03
CA PRO A 525 11.30 -7.00 -10.50
C PRO A 525 11.13 -8.14 -9.49
N GLU A 526 10.88 -7.79 -8.22
CA GLU A 526 10.76 -8.76 -7.12
C GLU A 526 9.63 -9.79 -7.35
N THR A 527 8.47 -9.31 -7.79
CA THR A 527 7.29 -10.17 -8.03
C THR A 527 7.55 -11.21 -9.09
N LEU A 528 8.28 -10.86 -10.16
CA LEU A 528 8.65 -11.78 -11.22
C LEU A 528 9.63 -12.85 -10.73
N GLU A 529 10.70 -12.44 -10.02
CA GLU A 529 11.71 -13.37 -9.51
C GLU A 529 11.12 -14.34 -8.47
N ALA A 530 10.27 -13.82 -7.57
CA ALA A 530 9.53 -14.66 -6.62
C ALA A 530 8.60 -15.65 -7.34
N GLY A 531 7.88 -15.20 -8.37
CA GLY A 531 7.02 -16.04 -9.19
C GLY A 531 7.78 -17.15 -9.90
N MET A 532 8.93 -16.83 -10.50
CA MET A 532 9.79 -17.83 -11.14
C MET A 532 10.35 -18.84 -10.13
N MET A 533 10.73 -18.39 -8.94
CA MET A 533 11.21 -19.29 -7.88
C MET A 533 10.11 -20.26 -7.43
N ILE A 534 8.90 -19.75 -7.17
CA ILE A 534 7.73 -20.57 -6.79
C ILE A 534 7.40 -21.56 -7.91
N ALA A 535 7.37 -21.11 -9.16
CA ALA A 535 7.11 -21.98 -10.32
C ALA A 535 8.16 -23.08 -10.45
N SER A 536 9.45 -22.77 -10.26
CA SER A 536 10.52 -23.76 -10.32
C SER A 536 10.39 -24.81 -9.21
N GLN A 537 10.05 -24.41 -7.99
CA GLN A 537 9.82 -25.33 -6.88
C GLN A 537 8.58 -26.21 -7.11
N ALA A 538 7.48 -25.62 -7.60
CA ALA A 538 6.27 -26.36 -7.95
C ALA A 538 6.55 -27.43 -9.04
N LEU A 539 7.30 -27.06 -10.09
CA LEU A 539 7.68 -27.99 -11.14
C LEU A 539 8.60 -29.13 -10.62
N LEU A 540 9.48 -28.82 -9.66
CA LEU A 540 10.30 -29.84 -8.99
C LEU A 540 9.43 -30.82 -8.19
N LEU A 541 8.47 -30.32 -7.43
CA LEU A 541 7.52 -31.15 -6.67
C LEU A 541 6.62 -32.00 -7.58
N LEU A 542 6.40 -31.59 -8.82
CA LEU A 542 5.70 -32.34 -9.86
C LEU A 542 6.63 -33.26 -10.67
N GLU A 543 7.84 -33.50 -10.17
CA GLU A 543 8.85 -34.39 -10.76
C GLU A 543 9.27 -34.01 -12.20
N VAL A 544 9.08 -32.75 -12.59
CA VAL A 544 9.58 -32.26 -13.88
C VAL A 544 11.11 -32.26 -13.85
N PRO A 545 11.79 -32.84 -14.85
CA PRO A 545 13.25 -32.91 -14.86
C PRO A 545 13.91 -31.54 -14.70
N LEU A 546 14.88 -31.45 -13.78
CA LEU A 546 15.57 -30.19 -13.43
C LEU A 546 16.11 -29.44 -14.66
N ARG A 547 16.66 -30.20 -15.64
CA ARG A 547 17.15 -29.62 -16.91
C ARG A 547 16.06 -28.84 -17.66
N ARG A 548 14.82 -29.35 -17.68
CA ARG A 548 13.68 -28.67 -18.34
C ARG A 548 13.28 -27.41 -17.58
N ILE A 549 13.31 -27.46 -16.25
CA ILE A 549 13.00 -26.30 -15.40
C ILE A 549 14.05 -25.21 -15.61
N VAL A 550 15.32 -25.54 -15.51
CA VAL A 550 16.44 -24.59 -15.72
C VAL A 550 16.38 -23.96 -17.10
N ARG A 551 16.10 -24.75 -18.16
CA ARG A 551 15.94 -24.22 -19.51
C ARG A 551 14.81 -23.19 -19.58
N ARG A 552 13.61 -23.50 -19.07
CA ARG A 552 12.48 -22.56 -19.07
C ARG A 552 12.77 -21.30 -18.27
N MET A 553 13.46 -21.42 -17.12
CA MET A 553 13.86 -20.25 -16.33
C MET A 553 14.88 -19.39 -17.08
N ARG A 554 15.84 -20.00 -17.80
CA ARG A 554 16.80 -19.28 -18.64
C ARG A 554 16.13 -18.57 -19.81
N GLU A 555 15.20 -19.21 -20.51
CA GLU A 555 14.41 -18.62 -21.59
C GLU A 555 13.67 -17.38 -21.10
N GLN A 556 12.93 -17.49 -20.00
CA GLN A 556 12.18 -16.38 -19.40
C GLN A 556 13.10 -15.22 -18.93
N ARG A 557 14.25 -15.53 -18.32
CA ARG A 557 15.23 -14.53 -17.93
C ARG A 557 15.94 -13.92 -19.12
N GLY A 558 16.32 -14.71 -20.11
CA GLY A 558 17.01 -14.24 -21.33
C GLY A 558 16.19 -13.26 -22.17
N GLU A 559 14.87 -13.37 -22.16
CA GLU A 559 14.00 -12.41 -22.83
C GLU A 559 13.94 -11.06 -22.11
N ARG A 560 14.17 -11.02 -20.80
CA ARG A 560 13.90 -9.85 -19.93
C ARG A 560 15.15 -9.18 -19.36
N TYR A 561 16.25 -9.91 -19.17
CA TYR A 561 17.49 -9.37 -18.59
C TYR A 561 18.58 -9.22 -19.66
N ARG A 562 18.94 -7.97 -19.95
CA ARG A 562 19.94 -7.64 -20.95
C ARG A 562 21.34 -8.17 -20.61
N LEU A 563 21.76 -8.04 -19.34
CA LEU A 563 23.07 -8.53 -18.89
C LEU A 563 23.18 -10.05 -18.96
N LEU A 564 22.11 -10.81 -18.70
CA LEU A 564 22.15 -12.26 -18.85
C LEU A 564 22.29 -12.70 -20.31
N ARG A 565 21.86 -11.89 -21.29
CA ARG A 565 22.14 -12.12 -22.72
C ARG A 565 23.60 -11.83 -23.08
N GLU A 566 24.23 -10.86 -22.41
CA GLU A 566 25.62 -10.46 -22.68
C GLU A 566 26.63 -11.31 -21.92
N PHE A 567 26.28 -11.83 -20.70
CA PHE A 567 27.16 -12.67 -19.87
C PHE A 567 27.04 -14.18 -20.12
N PHE A 568 25.98 -14.60 -20.78
CA PHE A 568 25.89 -15.92 -21.40
C PHE A 568 25.70 -15.69 -22.93
N PRO A 569 26.70 -15.16 -23.61
CA PRO A 569 26.77 -15.40 -25.04
C PRO A 569 26.77 -16.90 -25.17
N GLY A 570 25.79 -17.47 -25.85
CA GLY A 570 25.82 -18.88 -26.16
C GLY A 570 27.22 -19.18 -26.68
N GLU A 571 27.92 -20.06 -25.99
CA GLU A 571 29.26 -20.58 -26.28
C GLU A 571 29.95 -20.05 -27.54
N ASP A 572 30.24 -18.75 -27.61
CA ASP A 572 31.07 -18.13 -28.66
C ASP A 572 32.52 -18.14 -28.19
N GLY A 573 33.12 -19.29 -28.23
CA GLY A 573 34.50 -19.44 -27.81
C GLY A 573 35.24 -20.67 -28.35
N ILE A 574 34.71 -21.36 -29.35
CA ILE A 574 35.49 -22.41 -30.07
C ILE A 574 35.23 -22.27 -31.58
N GLY A 575 36.30 -21.97 -32.29
CA GLY A 575 36.36 -21.62 -33.70
C GLY A 575 35.58 -22.52 -34.64
N ASP A 576 35.13 -21.89 -35.58
CA ASP A 576 34.70 -22.04 -36.96
C ASP A 576 33.25 -21.53 -37.14
N GLY A 577 33.12 -20.29 -37.45
CA GLY A 577 32.20 -19.62 -38.37
C GLY A 577 30.74 -20.04 -38.53
N ARG A 578 30.14 -20.82 -37.62
CA ARG A 578 28.70 -21.13 -37.63
C ARG A 578 28.03 -20.70 -36.35
N TRP A 579 27.19 -19.70 -36.44
CA TRP A 579 26.29 -19.28 -35.38
C TRP A 579 25.35 -20.42 -34.98
N PRO A 580 25.16 -20.71 -33.67
CA PRO A 580 24.17 -21.67 -33.19
C PRO A 580 22.79 -21.27 -33.73
N ARG A 581 22.09 -22.21 -34.35
CA ARG A 581 20.69 -22.01 -34.71
C ARG A 581 19.83 -22.17 -33.47
N GLN A 582 18.72 -21.45 -33.43
CA GLN A 582 17.72 -21.59 -32.36
C GLN A 582 17.27 -23.05 -32.28
N GLY A 583 17.70 -23.77 -31.22
CA GLY A 583 17.44 -25.20 -31.07
C GLY A 583 18.67 -26.11 -30.93
N ASP A 584 19.91 -25.60 -31.15
CA ASP A 584 21.13 -26.40 -30.99
C ASP A 584 21.43 -26.65 -29.51
N ARG A 585 21.73 -27.88 -29.14
CA ARG A 585 22.03 -28.31 -27.75
C ARG A 585 23.19 -29.29 -27.69
N LEU A 586 23.79 -29.40 -26.49
CA LEU A 586 24.71 -30.47 -26.15
C LEU A 586 23.95 -31.72 -25.70
N HIS A 587 24.29 -32.86 -26.25
CA HIS A 587 23.71 -34.15 -25.90
C HIS A 587 24.81 -35.21 -25.75
N GLY A 588 24.83 -35.90 -24.62
CA GLY A 588 25.79 -37.01 -24.38
C GLY A 588 25.17 -38.34 -24.73
N VAL A 589 25.82 -39.12 -25.58
CA VAL A 589 25.45 -40.48 -25.96
C VAL A 589 26.46 -41.43 -25.35
N LEU A 590 25.99 -42.31 -24.45
CA LEU A 590 26.80 -43.40 -23.88
C LEU A 590 26.82 -44.58 -24.87
N LEU A 591 28.02 -45.06 -25.19
CA LEU A 591 28.21 -46.24 -26.01
C LEU A 591 28.20 -47.49 -25.12
N ASP A 592 27.24 -48.37 -25.35
CA ASP A 592 27.15 -49.68 -24.69
C ASP A 592 27.77 -50.79 -25.54
N ALA A 593 27.77 -52.03 -25.07
CA ALA A 593 28.35 -53.13 -25.77
C ALA A 593 27.65 -53.48 -27.10
N ASP A 594 26.38 -53.06 -27.26
CA ASP A 594 25.56 -53.32 -28.45
C ASP A 594 25.60 -52.16 -29.44
N SER A 595 26.32 -51.07 -29.14
CA SER A 595 26.43 -49.88 -30.00
C SER A 595 27.19 -50.24 -31.30
N ALA A 596 26.56 -49.96 -32.45
CA ALA A 596 27.05 -50.32 -33.78
C ALA A 596 28.40 -49.67 -34.19
N VAL A 597 28.82 -48.63 -33.44
CA VAL A 597 30.02 -47.83 -33.70
C VAL A 597 31.22 -48.19 -32.83
N VAL A 598 31.07 -49.09 -31.90
CA VAL A 598 32.18 -49.54 -31.03
C VAL A 598 33.24 -50.25 -31.86
N GLY A 599 34.51 -49.85 -31.70
CA GLY A 599 35.64 -50.31 -32.46
C GLY A 599 35.93 -49.56 -33.77
N ARG A 600 35.02 -48.68 -34.21
CA ARG A 600 35.23 -47.77 -35.37
C ARG A 600 35.91 -46.48 -34.90
N THR A 601 36.45 -45.75 -35.87
CA THR A 601 36.95 -44.39 -35.62
C THR A 601 35.81 -43.39 -35.65
N LEU A 602 35.94 -42.28 -34.91
CA LEU A 602 34.97 -41.21 -34.88
C LEU A 602 34.66 -40.64 -36.28
N GLY A 603 35.68 -40.56 -37.17
CA GLY A 603 35.51 -40.11 -38.55
C GLY A 603 34.70 -41.03 -39.43
N GLU A 604 34.62 -42.33 -39.12
CA GLU A 604 33.81 -43.34 -39.83
C GLU A 604 32.34 -43.32 -39.47
N CYS A 605 31.96 -42.55 -38.41
CA CYS A 605 30.58 -42.55 -37.90
C CYS A 605 29.63 -41.64 -38.68
N ALA A 606 30.11 -40.92 -39.72
CA ALA A 606 29.31 -40.07 -40.60
C ALA A 606 28.24 -39.21 -39.91
N LEU A 607 28.61 -38.52 -38.84
CA LEU A 607 27.72 -37.70 -38.00
C LEU A 607 27.42 -36.36 -38.69
N GLU A 608 26.56 -36.39 -39.71
CA GLU A 608 26.20 -35.17 -40.47
C GLU A 608 25.26 -34.27 -39.66
N GLY A 609 25.57 -32.97 -39.65
CA GLY A 609 24.73 -31.92 -39.01
C GLY A 609 24.95 -31.73 -37.53
N VAL A 610 25.78 -32.56 -36.87
CA VAL A 610 26.16 -32.42 -35.45
C VAL A 610 27.67 -32.26 -35.32
N ALA A 611 28.13 -31.49 -34.34
CA ALA A 611 29.54 -31.38 -33.99
C ALA A 611 29.83 -32.25 -32.77
N VAL A 612 30.91 -33.04 -32.79
CA VAL A 612 31.39 -33.76 -31.62
C VAL A 612 32.30 -32.85 -30.80
N THR A 613 31.81 -32.37 -29.68
CA THR A 613 32.51 -31.39 -28.87
C THR A 613 33.44 -32.00 -27.84
N ALA A 614 33.09 -33.19 -27.33
CA ALA A 614 33.96 -33.93 -26.41
C ALA A 614 33.68 -35.43 -26.44
N LEU A 615 34.69 -36.19 -26.01
CA LEU A 615 34.59 -37.61 -25.69
C LEU A 615 35.02 -37.83 -24.23
N VAL A 616 34.18 -38.46 -23.44
CA VAL A 616 34.48 -38.79 -22.05
C VAL A 616 34.74 -40.27 -21.93
N ARG A 617 35.95 -40.66 -21.52
CA ARG A 617 36.39 -42.05 -21.31
C ARG A 617 36.92 -42.20 -19.89
N GLN A 618 36.37 -43.11 -19.12
CA GLN A 618 36.78 -43.40 -17.73
C GLN A 618 36.82 -42.13 -16.83
N GLY A 619 35.93 -41.14 -17.09
CA GLY A 619 35.87 -39.89 -16.35
C GLY A 619 36.78 -38.77 -16.87
N GLU A 620 37.73 -39.06 -17.77
CA GLU A 620 38.54 -38.05 -18.45
C GLU A 620 37.79 -37.49 -19.66
N ARG A 621 37.67 -36.17 -19.73
CA ARG A 621 37.03 -35.42 -20.82
C ARG A 621 38.09 -34.94 -21.82
N ARG A 622 38.04 -35.43 -23.06
CA ARG A 622 38.83 -34.92 -24.16
C ARG A 622 37.99 -34.02 -25.06
N LEU A 623 38.35 -32.73 -25.15
CA LEU A 623 37.66 -31.75 -26.00
C LEU A 623 38.13 -31.97 -27.46
N SER A 624 37.18 -31.76 -28.39
CA SER A 624 37.42 -31.86 -29.85
C SER A 624 38.26 -33.09 -30.24
N PRO A 625 37.78 -34.33 -29.97
CA PRO A 625 38.53 -35.53 -30.22
C PRO A 625 38.86 -35.66 -31.74
N PRO A 626 40.10 -36.03 -32.11
CA PRO A 626 40.46 -36.14 -33.50
C PRO A 626 39.66 -37.24 -34.23
N PRO A 627 39.39 -37.15 -35.54
CA PRO A 627 38.56 -38.10 -36.26
C PRO A 627 39.08 -39.55 -36.23
N GLN A 628 40.37 -39.76 -35.96
CA GLN A 628 41.03 -41.07 -35.84
C GLN A 628 40.81 -41.71 -34.47
N THR A 629 40.14 -41.03 -33.53
CA THR A 629 39.87 -41.59 -32.20
C THR A 629 38.98 -42.82 -32.31
N ARG A 630 39.45 -43.96 -31.81
CA ARG A 630 38.72 -45.22 -31.82
C ARG A 630 37.73 -45.22 -30.63
N LEU A 631 36.48 -45.54 -30.91
CA LEU A 631 35.40 -45.58 -29.95
C LEU A 631 35.39 -46.90 -29.19
N GLU A 632 35.20 -46.85 -27.85
CA GLU A 632 35.21 -48.00 -26.95
C GLU A 632 33.91 -48.07 -26.16
N VAL A 633 33.59 -49.22 -25.65
CA VAL A 633 32.45 -49.44 -24.72
C VAL A 633 32.64 -48.59 -23.48
N GLY A 634 31.61 -47.83 -23.08
CA GLY A 634 31.66 -46.92 -21.95
C GLY A 634 32.07 -45.48 -22.28
N ASP A 635 32.41 -45.20 -23.54
CA ASP A 635 32.64 -43.84 -24.00
C ASP A 635 31.33 -43.03 -24.00
N VAL A 636 31.40 -41.78 -23.58
CA VAL A 636 30.30 -40.81 -23.77
C VAL A 636 30.70 -39.81 -24.82
N ILE A 637 30.02 -39.81 -25.97
CA ILE A 637 30.21 -38.84 -27.06
C ILE A 637 29.30 -37.65 -26.78
N VAL A 638 29.87 -36.47 -26.69
CA VAL A 638 29.13 -35.23 -26.51
C VAL A 638 28.90 -34.57 -27.85
N LEU A 639 27.64 -34.59 -28.30
CA LEU A 639 27.17 -34.02 -29.56
C LEU A 639 26.65 -32.59 -29.36
N PHE A 640 26.85 -31.72 -30.35
CA PHE A 640 26.26 -30.41 -30.43
C PHE A 640 25.52 -30.24 -31.75
N GLY A 641 24.24 -29.84 -31.72
CA GLY A 641 23.40 -29.65 -32.89
C GLY A 641 21.93 -29.49 -32.55
N GLY A 642 21.07 -29.34 -33.55
CA GLY A 642 19.63 -29.25 -33.41
C GLY A 642 18.98 -30.57 -32.99
N ASP A 643 17.79 -30.53 -32.43
CA ASP A 643 17.06 -31.72 -31.94
C ASP A 643 16.95 -32.83 -33.02
N PRO A 644 16.52 -32.55 -34.25
CA PRO A 644 16.38 -33.60 -35.27
C PRO A 644 17.73 -34.19 -35.74
N GLU A 645 18.81 -33.40 -35.71
CA GLU A 645 20.16 -33.85 -36.07
C GLU A 645 20.75 -34.71 -34.96
N ILE A 646 20.57 -34.33 -33.70
CA ILE A 646 21.01 -35.11 -32.50
C ILE A 646 20.29 -36.44 -32.43
N GLU A 647 18.98 -36.50 -32.62
CA GLU A 647 18.23 -37.76 -32.63
C GLU A 647 18.67 -38.69 -33.74
N ARG A 648 19.08 -38.17 -34.90
CA ARG A 648 19.60 -38.95 -36.00
C ARG A 648 20.98 -39.49 -35.67
N ALA A 649 21.85 -38.66 -35.12
CA ALA A 649 23.19 -39.05 -34.69
C ALA A 649 23.15 -40.07 -33.54
N GLU A 650 22.24 -39.90 -32.58
CA GLU A 650 22.06 -40.87 -31.48
C GLU A 650 21.64 -42.25 -32.00
N ARG A 651 20.73 -42.30 -32.98
CA ARG A 651 20.35 -43.59 -33.64
C ARG A 651 21.48 -44.25 -34.40
N LEU A 652 22.42 -43.47 -34.93
CA LEU A 652 23.60 -44.01 -35.61
C LEU A 652 24.69 -44.51 -34.63
N LEU A 653 24.74 -43.93 -33.44
CA LEU A 653 25.73 -44.24 -32.42
C LEU A 653 25.30 -45.43 -31.54
N ARG A 654 24.01 -45.66 -31.39
CA ARG A 654 23.44 -46.80 -30.70
C ARG A 654 23.33 -48.00 -31.65
#